data_dde3d9c4ad7b9eaeb22907a26eca4521
#
_entry.id   dde3d9c4ad7b9eaeb22907a26eca4521
#
_cell.length_a   1.000
_cell.length_b   1.000
_cell.length_c   1.000
_cell.angle_alpha   90.00
_cell.angle_beta   90.00
_cell.angle_gamma   90.00
#
_symmetry.space_group_name_H-M   'P 1'
#
loop_
_entity.id
_entity.type
_entity.pdbx_description
1 polymer ?
#
loop_
_entity_poly.entity_id
_entity_poly.type
_entity_poly.pdbx_seq_one_letter_code
_entity_poly.pdbx_strand_id
1 'polypeptide(L)'
;MKKILFSLMALMLSVTLPAGQRTAEDAASIAASFVNGRPALRKAHVANQTASSMRLAHTRQKASSQENAFYVFNRADNAGFIIVSADDRTTEEVLGYSDGGADFDWETANPNLRFWLDRYAEEISSIPADEQVVSNPRKAVQVSAIAPLLKNKDGVEITWYQEAPYYNLCPMDVRDNTRSLTGCVATAASQIMYKWRYPEKGTGSHSYTWYDCKDDDCNNYVTKTLSADFGNTTYDWDNMLPAYEGKSTTAAQKTAVATLMYHAGVACDMWYGGNATGGSGAWTDDMAYGLKKYFGYRINKFITMYSQSKYKQAKGKDVADVPAEFSVTRDQFTAYFNEDLEAGRPILMGGESNSSGGHEFVCDGRDANNKFHINWGWEGSSNGYFLLSALNPSGYNFSSNLDALLGLEPDVAAEYTIRFFDNGQQIGETQVVPAGEQAQKPADPTPECAAYTFVGWWTAPLPASNTSAKTWITDFKATKDQDYYAIYSLTEDAIPTLTNDYMKITSIEDLSDANYLIVANNNGAYNAMSTEWKDTYYLAGKDVTPSDDVITTEDASIIWAIQENGGQITIQNEAAGYLYIQQSGTYYNIKLGDDQTANKFTCEIDATKGWLLKSVTYSDRLLEYYTGKTRWAFFKSADAPVYLYKQVMSGGTHYTSVVTCSPQGIEKVQRNNVQCTKIIRDGQLLILRDGQVYTVTGQRK
;
A
#
# COMPACT_ATOMS: atom_id res chain seq x y z
N MET A 1 64.66 -48.73 28.30
CA MET A 1 64.19 -47.59 27.52
C MET A 1 62.64 -47.67 27.45
N LYS A 2 62.00 -47.04 28.42
CA LYS A 2 60.51 -46.98 28.46
C LYS A 2 60.03 -45.73 27.78
N LYS A 3 59.23 -45.87 26.69
CA LYS A 3 58.54 -44.78 26.01
C LYS A 3 57.29 -44.41 26.83
N ILE A 4 57.26 -43.21 27.37
CA ILE A 4 56.11 -42.64 28.02
C ILE A 4 55.24 -42.00 26.95
N LEU A 5 54.04 -42.53 26.73
CA LEU A 5 53.01 -42.03 25.85
C LEU A 5 52.20 -40.99 26.61
N PHE A 6 52.38 -39.70 26.32
CA PHE A 6 51.50 -38.64 26.81
C PHE A 6 50.21 -38.62 25.98
N SER A 7 49.11 -39.10 26.58
CA SER A 7 47.76 -38.97 26.01
C SER A 7 47.24 -37.60 26.39
N LEU A 8 47.17 -36.68 25.42
CA LEU A 8 46.50 -35.38 25.62
C LEU A 8 45.01 -35.61 25.51
N MET A 9 44.35 -35.74 26.67
CA MET A 9 42.89 -35.78 26.76
C MET A 9 42.39 -34.35 26.63
N ALA A 10 41.94 -33.93 25.44
CA ALA A 10 41.24 -32.68 25.21
C ALA A 10 39.91 -32.77 25.95
N LEU A 11 39.84 -32.08 27.08
CA LEU A 11 38.58 -31.87 27.85
C LEU A 11 37.73 -30.91 27.03
N MET A 12 36.82 -31.41 26.17
CA MET A 12 35.74 -30.61 25.62
C MET A 12 34.82 -30.26 26.83
N LEU A 13 34.96 -29.05 27.35
CA LEU A 13 33.89 -28.46 28.14
C LEU A 13 32.70 -28.26 27.20
N SER A 14 31.74 -29.15 27.23
CA SER A 14 30.40 -28.90 26.73
C SER A 14 29.79 -27.86 27.65
N VAL A 15 29.81 -26.60 27.22
CA VAL A 15 29.01 -25.56 27.86
C VAL A 15 27.56 -25.94 27.53
N THR A 16 26.87 -26.52 28.49
CA THR A 16 25.42 -26.69 28.40
C THR A 16 24.82 -25.30 28.52
N LEU A 17 24.30 -24.79 27.43
CA LEU A 17 23.51 -23.55 27.45
C LEU A 17 22.28 -23.77 28.34
N PRO A 18 21.83 -22.76 29.10
CA PRO A 18 20.54 -22.78 29.74
C PRO A 18 19.43 -23.01 28.69
N ALA A 19 18.34 -23.66 29.07
CA ALA A 19 17.18 -23.81 28.23
C ALA A 19 16.70 -22.42 27.80
N GLY A 20 16.49 -22.22 26.50
CA GLY A 20 16.09 -20.94 25.94
C GLY A 20 17.21 -20.15 25.25
N GLN A 21 18.48 -20.58 25.30
CA GLN A 21 19.61 -19.86 24.71
C GLN A 21 20.07 -20.51 23.40
N ARG A 22 20.19 -19.68 22.32
CA ARG A 22 20.85 -20.06 21.06
C ARG A 22 22.34 -19.76 21.10
N THR A 23 23.13 -20.62 20.48
CA THR A 23 24.55 -20.33 20.22
C THR A 23 24.71 -19.29 19.09
N ALA A 24 25.88 -18.66 19.01
CA ALA A 24 26.20 -17.78 17.90
C ALA A 24 26.21 -18.52 16.55
N GLU A 25 26.52 -19.82 16.51
CA GLU A 25 26.51 -20.66 15.32
C GLU A 25 25.07 -20.94 14.85
N ASP A 26 24.16 -21.25 15.76
CA ASP A 26 22.73 -21.41 15.47
C ASP A 26 22.16 -20.10 14.92
N ALA A 27 22.46 -18.97 15.57
CA ALA A 27 22.02 -17.65 15.14
C ALA A 27 22.60 -17.26 13.78
N ALA A 28 23.85 -17.59 13.47
CA ALA A 28 24.44 -17.39 12.15
C ALA A 28 23.74 -18.22 11.06
N SER A 29 23.31 -19.45 11.40
CA SER A 29 22.55 -20.31 10.49
C SER A 29 21.17 -19.73 10.19
N ILE A 30 20.49 -19.15 11.20
CA ILE A 30 19.23 -18.43 11.05
C ILE A 30 19.43 -17.22 10.14
N ALA A 31 20.45 -16.38 10.39
CA ALA A 31 20.76 -15.21 9.57
C ALA A 31 20.99 -15.57 8.10
N ALA A 32 21.78 -16.62 7.85
CA ALA A 32 22.05 -17.10 6.48
C ALA A 32 20.77 -17.58 5.79
N SER A 33 19.93 -18.35 6.49
CA SER A 33 18.65 -18.85 5.97
C SER A 33 17.69 -17.71 5.66
N PHE A 34 17.66 -16.69 6.52
CA PHE A 34 16.85 -15.50 6.32
C PHE A 34 17.20 -14.73 5.03
N VAL A 35 18.50 -14.51 4.75
CA VAL A 35 18.98 -13.85 3.52
C VAL A 35 18.65 -14.70 2.30
N ASN A 36 18.90 -16.02 2.38
CA ASN A 36 18.67 -16.93 1.26
C ASN A 36 17.20 -17.01 0.87
N GLY A 37 16.29 -16.90 1.83
CA GLY A 37 14.84 -16.85 1.61
C GLY A 37 14.34 -15.52 1.01
N ARG A 38 15.19 -14.49 0.88
CA ARG A 38 14.84 -13.15 0.41
C ARG A 38 15.74 -12.70 -0.74
N PRO A 39 15.43 -13.02 -2.00
CA PRO A 39 16.27 -12.65 -3.15
C PRO A 39 16.61 -11.16 -3.24
N ALA A 40 15.68 -10.29 -2.81
CA ALA A 40 15.89 -8.83 -2.81
C ALA A 40 17.02 -8.35 -1.88
N LEU A 41 17.35 -9.12 -0.84
CA LEU A 41 18.47 -8.82 0.07
C LEU A 41 19.83 -9.29 -0.46
N ARG A 42 19.87 -10.06 -1.55
CA ARG A 42 21.10 -10.53 -2.14
C ARG A 42 21.53 -9.62 -3.29
N LYS A 43 22.79 -9.21 -3.29
CA LYS A 43 23.38 -8.57 -4.49
C LYS A 43 23.39 -9.57 -5.65
N ALA A 44 23.16 -9.08 -6.86
CA ALA A 44 23.31 -9.89 -8.07
C ALA A 44 24.71 -10.55 -8.08
N HIS A 45 24.77 -11.84 -8.37
CA HIS A 45 26.00 -12.66 -8.44
C HIS A 45 26.62 -13.11 -7.09
N VAL A 46 25.97 -12.88 -5.95
CA VAL A 46 26.45 -13.44 -4.68
C VAL A 46 25.86 -14.84 -4.47
N ALA A 47 26.72 -15.81 -4.11
CA ALA A 47 26.32 -17.17 -3.76
C ALA A 47 25.39 -17.19 -2.54
N ASN A 48 24.68 -18.31 -2.34
CA ASN A 48 23.91 -18.50 -1.12
C ASN A 48 24.79 -18.30 0.12
N GLN A 49 24.27 -17.56 1.10
CA GLN A 49 24.96 -17.35 2.37
C GLN A 49 24.96 -18.64 3.18
N THR A 50 26.03 -18.86 3.93
CA THR A 50 26.20 -19.96 4.89
C THR A 50 26.45 -19.38 6.29
N ALA A 51 26.28 -20.16 7.34
CA ALA A 51 26.60 -19.71 8.71
C ALA A 51 28.04 -19.16 8.79
N SER A 52 28.99 -19.80 8.13
CA SER A 52 30.40 -19.38 8.10
C SER A 52 30.66 -18.10 7.30
N SER A 53 29.72 -17.67 6.44
CA SER A 53 29.81 -16.41 5.71
C SER A 53 29.24 -15.22 6.48
N MET A 54 28.48 -15.47 7.55
CA MET A 54 27.96 -14.46 8.47
C MET A 54 29.05 -14.08 9.48
N ARG A 55 29.48 -12.83 9.45
CA ARG A 55 30.51 -12.33 10.38
C ARG A 55 29.87 -11.77 11.64
N LEU A 56 30.09 -12.40 12.79
CA LEU A 56 29.64 -11.88 14.08
C LEU A 56 30.26 -10.50 14.32
N ALA A 57 29.43 -9.45 14.35
CA ALA A 57 29.83 -8.08 14.56
C ALA A 57 29.65 -7.65 16.02
N HIS A 58 28.59 -8.12 16.66
CA HIS A 58 28.29 -7.75 18.05
C HIS A 58 27.48 -8.81 18.77
N THR A 59 27.69 -8.91 20.06
CA THR A 59 26.88 -9.74 20.99
C THR A 59 26.41 -8.84 22.13
N ARG A 60 25.09 -8.72 22.30
CA ARG A 60 24.51 -7.96 23.40
C ARG A 60 24.04 -8.91 24.49
N GLN A 61 24.48 -8.67 25.71
CA GLN A 61 24.02 -9.42 26.88
C GLN A 61 22.73 -8.84 27.45
N LYS A 62 21.98 -9.67 28.17
CA LYS A 62 20.84 -9.24 28.97
C LYS A 62 21.32 -8.34 30.11
N ALA A 63 20.52 -7.34 30.47
CA ALA A 63 20.85 -6.42 31.56
C ALA A 63 20.97 -7.09 32.92
N SER A 64 20.26 -8.20 33.14
CA SER A 64 20.14 -8.89 34.44
C SER A 64 20.97 -10.17 34.58
N SER A 65 21.66 -10.60 33.52
CA SER A 65 22.44 -11.87 33.54
C SER A 65 23.61 -11.80 32.54
N GLN A 66 24.48 -12.83 32.55
CA GLN A 66 25.53 -13.01 31.56
C GLN A 66 25.03 -13.72 30.29
N GLU A 67 23.75 -13.99 30.18
CA GLU A 67 23.14 -14.58 28.98
C GLU A 67 23.08 -13.56 27.87
N ASN A 68 23.16 -14.04 26.63
CA ASN A 68 23.07 -13.18 25.48
C ASN A 68 21.60 -12.84 25.17
N ALA A 69 21.31 -11.59 24.83
CA ALA A 69 20.01 -11.14 24.37
C ALA A 69 19.88 -11.32 22.84
N PHE A 70 20.89 -10.90 22.09
CA PHE A 70 20.91 -11.06 20.66
C PHE A 70 22.33 -11.02 20.09
N TYR A 71 22.45 -11.41 18.82
CA TYR A 71 23.65 -11.33 18.01
C TYR A 71 23.41 -10.42 16.80
N VAL A 72 24.42 -9.67 16.39
CA VAL A 72 24.42 -8.91 15.13
C VAL A 72 25.46 -9.53 14.20
N PHE A 73 25.03 -9.89 13.01
CA PHE A 73 25.90 -10.46 11.96
C PHE A 73 25.99 -9.53 10.79
N ASN A 74 27.21 -9.19 10.37
CA ASN A 74 27.46 -8.55 9.10
C ASN A 74 27.42 -9.57 7.95
N ARG A 75 26.83 -9.20 6.84
CA ARG A 75 26.75 -10.05 5.65
C ARG A 75 28.08 -10.06 4.90
N ALA A 76 28.41 -11.18 4.28
CA ALA A 76 29.70 -11.35 3.59
C ALA A 76 29.91 -10.39 2.39
N ASP A 77 28.84 -9.91 1.83
CA ASP A 77 28.80 -9.04 0.65
C ASP A 77 28.90 -7.54 0.98
N ASN A 78 29.16 -7.19 2.25
CA ASN A 78 29.14 -5.82 2.77
C ASN A 78 27.81 -5.10 2.42
N ALA A 79 26.71 -5.83 2.49
CA ALA A 79 25.39 -5.33 2.15
C ALA A 79 24.53 -5.07 3.39
N GLY A 80 25.17 -4.83 4.55
CA GLY A 80 24.54 -4.55 5.82
C GLY A 80 24.53 -5.73 6.78
N PHE A 81 23.63 -5.72 7.75
CA PHE A 81 23.63 -6.62 8.90
C PHE A 81 22.27 -7.25 9.17
N ILE A 82 22.26 -8.27 10.04
CA ILE A 82 21.07 -8.95 10.52
C ILE A 82 21.18 -9.12 12.04
N ILE A 83 20.09 -8.89 12.76
CA ILE A 83 19.97 -9.04 14.20
C ILE A 83 19.16 -10.30 14.48
N VAL A 84 19.75 -11.25 15.20
CA VAL A 84 19.12 -12.52 15.56
C VAL A 84 19.04 -12.63 17.08
N SER A 85 17.84 -12.94 17.59
CA SER A 85 17.66 -13.19 19.02
C SER A 85 18.51 -14.37 19.51
N ALA A 86 19.19 -14.18 20.63
CA ALA A 86 19.87 -15.26 21.32
C ALA A 86 18.91 -16.07 22.21
N ASP A 87 17.70 -15.57 22.47
CA ASP A 87 16.68 -16.24 23.25
C ASP A 87 15.60 -16.83 22.32
N ASP A 88 15.36 -18.13 22.42
CA ASP A 88 14.42 -18.84 21.54
C ASP A 88 12.94 -18.64 21.94
N ARG A 89 12.69 -17.92 23.03
CA ARG A 89 11.36 -17.54 23.51
C ARG A 89 10.85 -16.22 22.91
N THR A 90 11.68 -15.51 22.13
CA THR A 90 11.22 -14.31 21.41
C THR A 90 10.21 -14.67 20.33
N THR A 91 9.35 -13.72 19.99
CA THR A 91 8.28 -13.92 19.00
C THR A 91 8.80 -14.29 17.61
N GLU A 92 9.93 -13.71 17.22
CA GLU A 92 10.62 -14.00 15.97
C GLU A 92 12.13 -14.16 16.21
N GLU A 93 12.74 -15.01 15.39
CA GLU A 93 14.19 -15.26 15.45
C GLU A 93 14.98 -14.06 14.97
N VAL A 94 14.55 -13.42 13.85
CA VAL A 94 15.19 -12.24 13.30
C VAL A 94 14.45 -10.99 13.76
N LEU A 95 15.11 -10.19 14.59
CA LEU A 95 14.57 -8.97 15.19
C LEU A 95 14.61 -7.78 14.22
N GLY A 96 15.57 -7.76 13.31
CA GLY A 96 15.72 -6.71 12.31
C GLY A 96 16.88 -6.97 11.36
N TYR A 97 16.92 -6.17 10.30
CA TYR A 97 17.99 -6.22 9.29
C TYR A 97 18.10 -4.88 8.57
N SER A 98 19.31 -4.49 8.15
CA SER A 98 19.48 -3.37 7.23
C SER A 98 19.22 -3.80 5.79
N ASP A 99 18.62 -2.94 4.99
CA ASP A 99 18.31 -3.18 3.57
C ASP A 99 19.47 -2.80 2.63
N GLY A 100 20.51 -2.20 3.17
CA GLY A 100 21.73 -1.82 2.47
C GLY A 100 22.73 -1.14 3.40
N GLY A 101 23.77 -0.57 2.82
CA GLY A 101 24.72 0.25 3.54
C GLY A 101 25.95 -0.51 4.07
N ALA A 102 26.59 0.07 5.07
CA ALA A 102 27.82 -0.43 5.66
C ALA A 102 27.57 -1.59 6.62
N ASP A 103 28.66 -2.31 6.92
CA ASP A 103 28.71 -3.25 8.03
C ASP A 103 28.35 -2.58 9.34
N PHE A 104 27.73 -3.34 10.25
CA PHE A 104 27.48 -2.90 11.61
C PHE A 104 28.77 -2.92 12.42
N ASP A 105 29.02 -1.83 13.15
CA ASP A 105 30.02 -1.71 14.18
C ASP A 105 29.39 -0.96 15.35
N TRP A 106 29.38 -1.56 16.54
CA TRP A 106 28.76 -0.98 17.72
C TRP A 106 29.32 0.39 18.11
N GLU A 107 30.65 0.58 17.97
CA GLU A 107 31.31 1.83 18.40
C GLU A 107 30.96 3.00 17.51
N THR A 108 30.71 2.73 16.22
CA THR A 108 30.38 3.75 15.21
C THR A 108 28.90 3.76 14.82
N ALA A 109 28.10 2.81 15.31
CA ALA A 109 26.67 2.75 15.05
C ALA A 109 25.97 4.02 15.55
N ASN A 110 25.00 4.50 14.76
CA ASN A 110 24.24 5.70 15.11
C ASN A 110 23.49 5.53 16.44
N PRO A 111 23.36 6.62 17.25
CA PRO A 111 22.73 6.54 18.57
C PRO A 111 21.28 6.05 18.53
N ASN A 112 20.51 6.38 17.48
CA ASN A 112 19.11 5.96 17.33
C ASN A 112 19.00 4.44 17.18
N LEU A 113 19.86 3.83 16.36
CA LEU A 113 19.92 2.37 16.25
C LEU A 113 20.39 1.71 17.56
N ARG A 114 21.42 2.25 18.22
CA ARG A 114 21.87 1.74 19.53
C ARG A 114 20.75 1.78 20.56
N PHE A 115 20.03 2.89 20.64
CA PHE A 115 18.84 3.00 21.47
C PHE A 115 17.80 1.88 21.16
N TRP A 116 17.55 1.64 19.88
CA TRP A 116 16.60 0.59 19.47
C TRP A 116 17.06 -0.82 19.85
N LEU A 117 18.36 -1.09 19.72
CA LEU A 117 18.98 -2.36 20.09
C LEU A 117 19.01 -2.55 21.61
N ASP A 118 19.26 -1.50 22.38
CA ASP A 118 19.19 -1.53 23.85
C ASP A 118 17.78 -1.85 24.34
N ARG A 119 16.74 -1.32 23.67
CA ARG A 119 15.36 -1.72 23.95
C ARG A 119 15.12 -3.21 23.73
N TYR A 120 15.61 -3.80 22.65
CA TYR A 120 15.50 -5.24 22.44
C TYR A 120 16.18 -6.02 23.58
N ALA A 121 17.34 -5.60 24.02
CA ALA A 121 18.03 -6.26 25.13
C ALA A 121 17.24 -6.16 26.45
N GLU A 122 16.66 -4.99 26.75
CA GLU A 122 15.79 -4.80 27.91
C GLU A 122 14.55 -5.70 27.86
N GLU A 123 13.88 -5.74 26.68
CA GLU A 123 12.71 -6.58 26.45
C GLU A 123 13.04 -8.07 26.67
N ILE A 124 14.09 -8.56 26.02
CA ILE A 124 14.52 -9.97 26.14
C ILE A 124 14.97 -10.30 27.59
N SER A 125 15.55 -9.32 28.29
CA SER A 125 15.93 -9.49 29.71
C SER A 125 14.73 -9.64 30.63
N SER A 126 13.56 -9.18 30.23
CA SER A 126 12.32 -9.26 31.01
C SER A 126 11.59 -10.60 30.90
N ILE A 127 12.02 -11.50 29.99
CA ILE A 127 11.40 -12.83 29.84
C ILE A 127 11.60 -13.62 31.14
N PRO A 128 10.52 -14.09 31.82
CA PRO A 128 10.63 -14.90 33.02
C PRO A 128 11.40 -16.20 32.76
N ALA A 129 12.17 -16.65 33.78
CA ALA A 129 12.98 -17.84 33.63
C ALA A 129 12.14 -19.13 33.42
N ASP A 130 10.91 -19.13 33.89
CA ASP A 130 9.94 -20.23 33.78
C ASP A 130 9.04 -20.13 32.51
N GLU A 131 9.21 -19.11 31.69
CA GLU A 131 8.49 -18.98 30.40
C GLU A 131 8.84 -20.17 29.50
N GLN A 132 7.82 -20.85 29.02
CA GLN A 132 8.02 -22.00 28.13
C GLN A 132 8.42 -21.51 26.73
N VAL A 133 9.34 -22.25 26.12
CA VAL A 133 9.65 -22.05 24.68
C VAL A 133 8.35 -22.13 23.86
N VAL A 134 8.05 -21.12 23.11
CA VAL A 134 6.92 -21.15 22.16
C VAL A 134 7.28 -22.15 21.06
N SER A 135 6.88 -23.41 21.24
CA SER A 135 7.18 -24.54 20.34
C SER A 135 6.61 -24.42 18.92
N ASN A 136 5.90 -23.33 18.63
CA ASN A 136 5.49 -22.92 17.30
C ASN A 136 5.73 -21.41 17.20
N PRO A 137 6.79 -20.94 16.55
CA PRO A 137 6.85 -19.53 16.14
C PRO A 137 5.56 -19.28 15.37
N ARG A 138 4.70 -18.39 15.88
CA ARG A 138 3.52 -17.97 15.12
C ARG A 138 4.05 -17.56 13.75
N LYS A 139 3.57 -18.21 12.70
CA LYS A 139 3.87 -17.72 11.34
C LYS A 139 3.58 -16.23 11.34
N ALA A 140 4.61 -15.44 11.06
CA ALA A 140 4.44 -13.99 10.93
C ALA A 140 3.20 -13.73 10.09
N VAL A 141 2.32 -12.88 10.59
CA VAL A 141 1.12 -12.49 9.83
C VAL A 141 1.63 -11.86 8.54
N GLN A 142 1.39 -12.53 7.41
CA GLN A 142 1.80 -11.98 6.11
C GLN A 142 0.92 -10.79 5.80
N VAL A 143 1.55 -9.65 5.57
CA VAL A 143 0.91 -8.39 5.17
C VAL A 143 1.45 -7.96 3.81
N SER A 144 0.77 -7.07 3.13
CA SER A 144 1.32 -6.45 1.93
C SER A 144 2.52 -5.59 2.30
N ALA A 145 3.66 -5.85 1.67
CA ALA A 145 4.84 -5.02 1.87
C ALA A 145 4.58 -3.59 1.35
N ILE A 146 5.11 -2.60 2.06
CA ILE A 146 5.08 -1.20 1.67
C ILE A 146 6.53 -0.73 1.58
N ALA A 147 6.95 -0.36 0.38
CA ALA A 147 8.29 0.19 0.15
C ALA A 147 8.48 1.53 0.89
N PRO A 148 9.72 1.91 1.25
CA PRO A 148 9.98 3.16 1.93
C PRO A 148 9.32 4.37 1.24
N LEU A 149 8.58 5.15 2.03
CA LEU A 149 7.79 6.30 1.58
C LEU A 149 8.58 7.61 1.58
N LEU A 150 9.68 7.70 2.33
CA LEU A 150 10.55 8.88 2.37
C LEU A 150 11.37 8.99 1.08
N LYS A 151 10.70 9.45 0.03
CA LYS A 151 11.29 9.72 -1.27
C LYS A 151 10.93 11.12 -1.74
N ASN A 152 11.87 11.75 -2.45
CA ASN A 152 11.60 13.01 -3.12
C ASN A 152 10.66 12.81 -4.32
N LYS A 153 10.29 13.90 -5.02
CA LYS A 153 9.42 13.86 -6.21
C LYS A 153 9.94 12.99 -7.37
N ASP A 154 11.24 12.69 -7.39
CA ASP A 154 11.90 11.90 -8.44
C ASP A 154 12.08 10.43 -7.99
N GLY A 155 11.50 10.04 -6.85
CA GLY A 155 11.57 8.69 -6.32
C GLY A 155 12.90 8.35 -5.61
N VAL A 156 13.76 9.34 -5.37
CA VAL A 156 15.04 9.16 -4.68
C VAL A 156 14.82 9.20 -3.17
N GLU A 157 15.40 8.26 -2.46
CA GLU A 157 15.31 8.16 -1.00
C GLU A 157 15.89 9.41 -0.32
N ILE A 158 15.22 9.88 0.74
CA ILE A 158 15.64 11.02 1.57
C ILE A 158 16.47 10.47 2.72
N THR A 159 17.74 10.90 2.79
CA THR A 159 18.69 10.44 3.82
C THR A 159 19.40 11.62 4.45
N TRP A 160 18.67 12.35 5.28
CA TRP A 160 19.19 13.55 5.92
C TRP A 160 19.90 13.25 7.24
N TYR A 161 20.64 14.26 7.74
CA TYR A 161 21.48 14.19 8.91
C TYR A 161 21.35 15.45 9.78
N GLN A 162 22.08 15.50 10.89
CA GLN A 162 21.97 16.58 11.88
C GLN A 162 23.11 17.60 11.83
N GLU A 163 24.20 17.34 11.07
CA GLU A 163 25.37 18.21 10.95
C GLU A 163 25.32 19.08 9.68
N ALA A 164 26.49 19.54 9.20
CA ALA A 164 26.52 20.36 7.98
C ALA A 164 26.03 19.60 6.73
N PRO A 165 25.23 20.24 5.86
CA PRO A 165 24.82 21.64 5.88
C PRO A 165 23.54 21.91 6.69
N TYR A 166 22.89 20.90 7.24
CA TYR A 166 21.57 20.97 7.86
C TYR A 166 21.54 21.94 9.05
N TYR A 167 22.55 21.92 9.89
CA TYR A 167 22.63 22.76 11.09
C TYR A 167 23.15 24.18 10.85
N ASN A 168 23.42 24.61 9.61
CA ASN A 168 24.12 25.87 9.32
C ASN A 168 23.47 27.11 9.92
N LEU A 169 22.21 27.10 10.23
CA LEU A 169 21.47 28.19 10.90
C LEU A 169 21.19 27.92 12.38
N CYS A 170 21.53 26.76 12.92
CA CYS A 170 21.38 26.46 14.33
C CYS A 170 22.32 27.36 15.17
N PRO A 171 22.02 27.65 16.45
CA PRO A 171 22.84 28.51 17.29
C PRO A 171 24.20 27.86 17.60
N MET A 172 25.14 28.66 18.02
CA MET A 172 26.43 28.18 18.57
C MET A 172 26.23 27.78 20.03
N ASP A 173 26.68 26.59 20.39
CA ASP A 173 26.76 26.11 21.77
C ASP A 173 27.91 26.85 22.50
N VAL A 174 27.63 27.39 23.71
CA VAL A 174 28.60 28.17 24.47
C VAL A 174 29.68 27.32 25.13
N ARG A 175 29.41 26.01 25.32
CA ARG A 175 30.28 25.10 26.06
C ARG A 175 31.53 24.72 25.27
N ASP A 176 31.34 24.32 24.01
CA ASP A 176 32.41 23.86 23.13
C ASP A 176 32.69 24.81 21.94
N ASN A 177 31.89 25.87 21.83
CA ASN A 177 31.96 26.84 20.72
C ASN A 177 31.80 26.16 19.36
N THR A 178 31.01 25.06 19.30
CA THR A 178 30.61 24.41 18.06
C THR A 178 29.17 24.78 17.70
N ARG A 179 28.76 24.46 16.48
CA ARG A 179 27.39 24.66 16.09
C ARG A 179 26.52 23.53 16.66
N SER A 180 25.40 23.90 17.30
CA SER A 180 24.45 22.94 17.81
C SER A 180 23.87 22.06 16.68
N LEU A 181 23.63 20.78 16.95
CA LEU A 181 22.97 19.86 16.02
C LEU A 181 21.54 20.33 15.73
N THR A 182 20.96 19.91 14.60
CA THR A 182 19.55 20.19 14.29
C THR A 182 18.59 19.58 15.31
N GLY A 183 18.97 18.45 15.91
CA GLY A 183 18.13 17.61 16.75
C GLY A 183 17.34 16.57 15.93
N CYS A 184 17.20 15.36 16.50
CA CYS A 184 16.56 14.25 15.83
C CYS A 184 15.08 14.53 15.49
N VAL A 185 14.35 15.24 16.36
CA VAL A 185 12.95 15.62 16.16
C VAL A 185 12.79 16.55 14.95
N ALA A 186 13.62 17.59 14.85
CA ALA A 186 13.59 18.50 13.71
C ALA A 186 14.03 17.81 12.41
N THR A 187 15.01 16.91 12.48
CA THR A 187 15.47 16.13 11.32
C THR A 187 14.38 15.19 10.80
N ALA A 188 13.72 14.44 11.68
CA ALA A 188 12.64 13.52 11.32
C ALA A 188 11.46 14.30 10.70
N ALA A 189 11.01 15.38 11.35
CA ALA A 189 9.93 16.23 10.84
C ALA A 189 10.29 16.84 9.48
N SER A 190 11.49 17.38 9.32
CA SER A 190 11.91 18.02 8.08
C SER A 190 12.02 17.05 6.91
N GLN A 191 12.42 15.78 7.12
CA GLN A 191 12.41 14.75 6.10
C GLN A 191 10.98 14.47 5.60
N ILE A 192 10.00 14.37 6.51
CA ILE A 192 8.59 14.23 6.17
C ILE A 192 8.07 15.45 5.42
N MET A 193 8.43 16.67 5.87
CA MET A 193 8.04 17.90 5.17
C MET A 193 8.63 17.96 3.76
N TYR A 194 9.87 17.53 3.56
CA TYR A 194 10.49 17.48 2.23
C TYR A 194 9.86 16.42 1.31
N LYS A 195 9.44 15.29 1.82
CA LYS A 195 8.64 14.31 1.05
C LYS A 195 7.37 14.94 0.50
N TRP A 196 6.63 15.69 1.34
CA TRP A 196 5.40 16.36 0.93
C TRP A 196 5.64 17.68 0.17
N ARG A 197 6.84 18.27 0.26
CA ARG A 197 7.18 19.59 -0.28
C ARG A 197 6.17 20.66 0.16
N TYR A 198 5.82 20.62 1.43
CA TYR A 198 4.77 21.44 2.02
C TYR A 198 5.21 21.98 3.40
N PRO A 199 4.80 23.23 3.76
CA PRO A 199 4.07 24.20 2.94
C PRO A 199 5.00 24.98 1.99
N GLU A 200 4.45 25.70 1.02
CA GLU A 200 5.23 26.70 0.27
C GLU A 200 5.65 27.84 1.18
N LYS A 201 4.73 28.31 2.05
CA LYS A 201 4.95 29.29 3.12
C LYS A 201 4.31 28.80 4.40
N GLY A 202 4.96 29.04 5.53
CA GLY A 202 4.36 28.78 6.83
C GLY A 202 3.38 29.87 7.27
N THR A 203 2.99 29.84 8.54
CA THR A 203 2.01 30.78 9.14
C THR A 203 2.59 31.43 10.38
N GLY A 204 2.50 32.75 10.46
CA GLY A 204 2.91 33.53 11.62
C GLY A 204 4.39 33.46 11.94
N SER A 205 4.73 33.70 13.20
CA SER A 205 6.09 33.65 13.71
C SER A 205 6.13 33.08 15.12
N HIS A 206 7.27 32.60 15.55
CA HIS A 206 7.50 32.14 16.91
C HIS A 206 8.86 32.57 17.44
N SER A 207 8.95 32.78 18.75
CA SER A 207 10.21 33.02 19.45
C SER A 207 10.13 32.45 20.86
N TYR A 208 11.24 31.94 21.34
CA TYR A 208 11.38 31.45 22.72
C TYR A 208 12.77 31.77 23.27
N THR A 209 12.91 31.69 24.61
CA THR A 209 14.19 31.84 25.28
C THR A 209 14.88 30.50 25.40
N TRP A 210 16.04 30.36 24.81
CA TRP A 210 16.91 29.20 24.96
C TRP A 210 18.00 29.50 26.02
N TYR A 211 18.17 28.53 26.94
CA TYR A 211 19.18 28.56 28.00
C TYR A 211 20.37 27.73 27.54
N ASP A 212 21.41 28.39 27.08
CA ASP A 212 22.64 27.79 26.57
C ASP A 212 23.56 27.48 27.75
N CYS A 213 23.60 26.22 28.19
CA CYS A 213 24.23 25.77 29.41
C CYS A 213 25.74 25.69 29.28
N LYS A 214 26.48 26.26 30.25
CA LYS A 214 27.93 26.19 30.34
C LYS A 214 28.48 25.01 31.13
N ASP A 215 27.61 24.33 31.86
CA ASP A 215 27.93 23.16 32.68
C ASP A 215 26.84 22.09 32.53
N ASP A 216 27.15 20.87 33.03
CA ASP A 216 26.24 19.71 32.84
C ASP A 216 24.93 19.87 33.60
N ASP A 217 24.95 20.52 34.75
CA ASP A 217 23.77 20.75 35.60
C ASP A 217 22.94 21.97 35.18
N CYS A 218 23.38 22.70 34.12
CA CYS A 218 22.79 23.95 33.66
C CYS A 218 22.57 25.02 34.77
N ASN A 219 23.42 25.02 35.79
CA ASN A 219 23.42 26.05 36.83
C ASN A 219 24.01 27.36 36.36
N ASN A 220 24.84 27.33 35.30
CA ASN A 220 25.45 28.48 34.67
C ASN A 220 25.16 28.46 33.18
N TYR A 221 24.46 29.48 32.68
CA TYR A 221 23.98 29.53 31.30
C TYR A 221 24.03 30.94 30.73
N VAL A 222 23.89 31.02 29.39
CA VAL A 222 23.62 32.25 28.65
C VAL A 222 22.23 32.16 28.06
N THR A 223 21.43 33.20 28.21
CA THR A 223 20.11 33.24 27.54
C THR A 223 20.25 33.80 26.13
N LYS A 224 19.62 33.15 25.18
CA LYS A 224 19.47 33.59 23.79
C LYS A 224 18.01 33.54 23.38
N THR A 225 17.54 34.52 22.61
CA THR A 225 16.22 34.43 21.97
C THR A 225 16.39 33.83 20.61
N LEU A 226 15.73 32.70 20.37
CA LEU A 226 15.65 32.05 19.06
C LEU A 226 14.29 32.36 18.44
N SER A 227 14.26 32.62 17.14
CA SER A 227 13.04 33.03 16.47
C SER A 227 13.01 32.58 15.01
N ALA A 228 11.80 32.36 14.49
CA ALA A 228 11.52 32.09 13.08
C ALA A 228 10.26 32.84 12.64
N ASP A 229 10.32 33.43 11.45
CA ASP A 229 9.15 34.05 10.78
C ASP A 229 8.70 33.16 9.66
N PHE A 230 7.80 32.23 10.01
CA PHE A 230 7.30 31.22 9.09
C PHE A 230 6.44 31.84 7.98
N GLY A 231 5.62 32.83 8.32
CA GLY A 231 4.68 33.48 7.40
C GLY A 231 5.35 34.32 6.31
N ASN A 232 6.59 34.77 6.53
CA ASN A 232 7.36 35.51 5.54
C ASN A 232 8.47 34.67 4.88
N THR A 233 8.55 33.39 5.20
CA THR A 233 9.54 32.47 4.64
C THR A 233 8.92 31.58 3.58
N THR A 234 9.43 31.64 2.35
CA THR A 234 9.13 30.65 1.28
C THR A 234 10.16 29.54 1.37
N TYR A 235 9.69 28.31 1.52
CA TYR A 235 10.56 27.13 1.55
C TYR A 235 10.93 26.71 0.13
N ASP A 236 12.22 26.75 -0.18
CA ASP A 236 12.75 26.49 -1.52
C ASP A 236 12.96 24.98 -1.74
N TRP A 237 11.85 24.28 -1.94
CA TRP A 237 11.83 22.84 -2.10
C TRP A 237 12.64 22.33 -3.29
N ASP A 238 12.76 23.11 -4.36
CA ASP A 238 13.51 22.74 -5.56
C ASP A 238 15.01 22.75 -5.37
N ASN A 239 15.52 23.59 -4.46
CA ASN A 239 16.92 23.63 -4.08
C ASN A 239 17.27 22.63 -2.97
N MET A 240 16.30 21.96 -2.32
CA MET A 240 16.62 20.90 -1.36
C MET A 240 17.00 19.62 -2.10
N LEU A 241 18.02 18.92 -1.61
CA LEU A 241 18.48 17.64 -2.15
C LEU A 241 18.03 16.48 -1.24
N PRO A 242 17.75 15.30 -1.78
CA PRO A 242 17.38 14.13 -0.97
C PRO A 242 18.55 13.62 -0.10
N ALA A 243 19.80 13.93 -0.45
CA ALA A 243 21.01 13.65 0.32
C ALA A 243 22.09 14.66 -0.02
N TYR A 244 22.95 15.00 0.93
CA TYR A 244 24.04 15.99 0.77
C TYR A 244 25.43 15.38 0.84
N GLU A 245 25.59 14.22 1.48
CA GLU A 245 26.88 13.57 1.64
C GLU A 245 27.55 13.29 0.30
N GLY A 246 28.84 13.57 0.23
CA GLY A 246 29.66 13.32 -0.97
C GLY A 246 29.29 14.14 -2.20
N LYS A 247 28.36 15.11 -2.09
CA LYS A 247 27.88 15.92 -3.20
C LYS A 247 28.47 17.31 -3.22
N SER A 248 28.78 17.81 -4.41
CA SER A 248 29.05 19.23 -4.61
C SER A 248 27.74 20.01 -4.54
N THR A 249 27.61 20.91 -3.59
CA THR A 249 26.36 21.63 -3.29
C THR A 249 26.54 23.13 -3.38
N THR A 250 25.53 23.85 -3.88
CA THR A 250 25.48 25.29 -3.96
C THR A 250 25.14 25.94 -2.61
N ALA A 251 25.41 27.25 -2.46
CA ALA A 251 24.99 28.00 -1.28
C ALA A 251 23.45 28.00 -1.13
N ALA A 252 22.70 28.11 -2.22
CA ALA A 252 21.24 28.08 -2.21
C ALA A 252 20.72 26.72 -1.66
N GLN A 253 21.28 25.61 -2.12
CA GLN A 253 20.90 24.27 -1.64
C GLN A 253 21.15 24.09 -0.14
N LYS A 254 22.32 24.57 0.35
CA LYS A 254 22.64 24.52 1.78
C LYS A 254 21.72 25.39 2.61
N THR A 255 21.41 26.61 2.12
CA THR A 255 20.53 27.55 2.83
C THR A 255 19.09 26.99 2.88
N ALA A 256 18.60 26.41 1.78
CA ALA A 256 17.25 25.88 1.73
C ALA A 256 17.00 24.83 2.81
N VAL A 257 17.85 23.80 2.91
CA VAL A 257 17.70 22.75 3.92
C VAL A 257 17.94 23.26 5.34
N ALA A 258 18.94 24.13 5.54
CA ALA A 258 19.24 24.69 6.87
C ALA A 258 18.10 25.57 7.38
N THR A 259 17.41 26.32 6.48
CA THR A 259 16.25 27.13 6.85
C THR A 259 15.10 26.24 7.36
N LEU A 260 14.79 25.18 6.65
CA LEU A 260 13.75 24.24 7.06
C LEU A 260 14.08 23.61 8.43
N MET A 261 15.30 23.09 8.58
CA MET A 261 15.76 22.44 9.81
C MET A 261 15.71 23.38 11.03
N TYR A 262 16.23 24.61 10.88
CA TYR A 262 16.18 25.59 11.96
C TYR A 262 14.75 26.00 12.32
N HIS A 263 13.89 26.21 11.32
CA HIS A 263 12.50 26.56 11.54
C HIS A 263 11.74 25.41 12.22
N ALA A 264 11.97 24.16 11.82
CA ALA A 264 11.40 23.00 12.50
C ALA A 264 11.82 22.95 13.99
N GLY A 265 13.09 23.23 14.26
CA GLY A 265 13.59 23.31 15.64
C GLY A 265 12.95 24.45 16.44
N VAL A 266 12.82 25.64 15.85
CA VAL A 266 12.14 26.76 16.53
C VAL A 266 10.66 26.46 16.78
N ALA A 267 10.00 25.76 15.86
CA ALA A 267 8.57 25.44 15.99
C ALA A 267 8.25 24.50 17.17
N CYS A 268 9.21 23.74 17.67
CA CYS A 268 9.06 22.82 18.81
C CYS A 268 9.84 23.23 20.07
N ASP A 269 10.26 24.49 20.17
CA ASP A 269 11.08 24.97 21.30
C ASP A 269 12.34 24.13 21.55
N MET A 270 13.09 23.78 20.49
CA MET A 270 14.25 22.90 20.54
C MET A 270 15.25 23.34 21.61
N TRP A 271 15.60 22.42 22.49
CA TRP A 271 16.75 22.56 23.38
C TRP A 271 18.00 22.22 22.57
N TYR A 272 18.67 23.27 22.09
CA TYR A 272 19.85 23.12 21.26
C TYR A 272 21.10 22.76 22.07
N GLY A 273 21.94 21.87 21.51
CA GLY A 273 23.23 21.48 22.07
C GLY A 273 24.15 20.92 20.99
N GLY A 274 25.47 21.07 21.24
CA GLY A 274 26.51 20.46 20.40
C GLY A 274 26.78 19.00 20.77
N ASN A 275 27.75 18.37 20.09
CA ASN A 275 28.16 16.99 20.39
C ASN A 275 28.67 16.82 21.83
N ALA A 276 29.36 17.81 22.40
CA ALA A 276 29.87 17.78 23.77
C ALA A 276 28.78 17.90 24.83
N THR A 277 27.58 18.37 24.47
CA THR A 277 26.43 18.54 25.36
C THR A 277 25.34 17.49 25.17
N GLY A 278 25.63 16.45 24.42
CA GLY A 278 24.68 15.34 24.18
C GLY A 278 23.67 15.62 23.04
N GLY A 279 23.87 16.71 22.26
CA GLY A 279 23.04 17.04 21.12
C GLY A 279 21.82 17.88 21.47
N SER A 280 20.93 18.06 20.49
CA SER A 280 19.70 18.85 20.58
C SER A 280 18.48 17.94 20.72
N GLY A 281 17.49 18.35 21.53
CA GLY A 281 16.29 17.58 21.80
C GLY A 281 15.01 18.43 21.90
N ALA A 282 13.87 17.83 21.59
CA ALA A 282 12.55 18.39 21.78
C ALA A 282 11.54 17.27 22.05
N TRP A 283 10.35 17.60 22.53
CA TRP A 283 9.27 16.64 22.71
C TRP A 283 8.47 16.47 21.43
N THR A 284 8.08 15.22 21.15
CA THR A 284 7.32 14.82 19.95
C THR A 284 5.98 15.59 19.83
N ASP A 285 5.28 15.80 20.94
CA ASP A 285 4.02 16.55 20.96
C ASP A 285 4.21 18.06 20.77
N ASP A 286 5.34 18.63 21.19
CA ASP A 286 5.67 20.03 20.88
C ASP A 286 5.95 20.19 19.36
N MET A 287 6.59 19.21 18.73
CA MET A 287 6.73 19.18 17.26
C MET A 287 5.36 19.04 16.57
N ALA A 288 4.47 18.17 17.09
CA ALA A 288 3.09 18.06 16.58
C ALA A 288 2.37 19.40 16.59
N TYR A 289 2.45 20.12 17.69
CA TYR A 289 1.88 21.47 17.82
C TYR A 289 2.50 22.43 16.80
N GLY A 290 3.83 22.42 16.65
CA GLY A 290 4.56 23.27 15.70
C GLY A 290 4.14 22.99 14.25
N LEU A 291 4.09 21.72 13.86
CA LEU A 291 3.67 21.29 12.52
C LEU A 291 2.24 21.75 12.21
N LYS A 292 1.31 21.58 13.15
CA LYS A 292 -0.08 22.00 13.00
C LYS A 292 -0.19 23.54 12.92
N LYS A 293 0.46 24.26 13.82
CA LYS A 293 0.26 25.69 13.98
C LYS A 293 0.99 26.54 12.96
N TYR A 294 2.23 26.18 12.62
CA TYR A 294 3.10 27.00 11.80
C TYR A 294 3.26 26.48 10.38
N PHE A 295 3.06 25.19 10.17
CA PHE A 295 3.28 24.55 8.86
C PHE A 295 2.00 23.99 8.21
N GLY A 296 0.83 24.08 8.88
CA GLY A 296 -0.44 23.66 8.29
C GLY A 296 -0.52 22.16 8.04
N TYR A 297 0.05 21.35 8.92
CA TYR A 297 -0.11 19.89 8.87
C TYR A 297 -1.33 19.45 9.67
N ARG A 298 -2.04 18.45 9.14
CA ARG A 298 -3.00 17.66 9.89
C ARG A 298 -2.26 16.60 10.69
N ILE A 299 -2.65 16.42 11.93
CA ILE A 299 -2.19 15.36 12.81
C ILE A 299 -3.42 14.77 13.47
N ASN A 300 -3.68 13.49 13.22
CA ASN A 300 -4.85 12.83 13.79
C ASN A 300 -4.71 12.68 15.30
N LYS A 301 -3.53 12.22 15.76
CA LYS A 301 -3.20 12.14 17.19
C LYS A 301 -1.70 11.96 17.44
N PHE A 302 -1.26 12.41 18.61
CA PHE A 302 -0.05 11.97 19.26
C PHE A 302 -0.37 10.71 20.09
N ILE A 303 0.42 9.68 19.99
CA ILE A 303 0.27 8.44 20.77
C ILE A 303 1.52 8.17 21.59
N THR A 304 1.35 7.62 22.82
CA THR A 304 2.48 7.22 23.64
C THR A 304 2.14 6.02 24.55
N MET A 305 3.14 5.22 24.85
CA MET A 305 3.03 4.13 25.85
C MET A 305 2.98 4.65 27.29
N TYR A 306 3.43 5.87 27.53
CA TYR A 306 3.29 6.49 28.84
C TYR A 306 1.82 6.65 29.23
N SER A 307 1.50 6.48 30.53
CA SER A 307 0.28 7.06 31.07
C SER A 307 0.39 8.59 31.07
N GLN A 308 -0.73 9.27 30.99
CA GLN A 308 -0.76 10.74 30.98
C GLN A 308 0.03 11.36 32.15
N SER A 309 -0.11 10.79 33.35
CA SER A 309 0.60 11.27 34.54
C SER A 309 2.11 11.08 34.45
N LYS A 310 2.56 9.93 33.92
CA LYS A 310 4.00 9.67 33.69
C LYS A 310 4.57 10.60 32.62
N TYR A 311 3.85 10.78 31.51
CA TYR A 311 4.27 11.69 30.45
C TYR A 311 4.44 13.12 30.97
N LYS A 312 3.41 13.64 31.69
CA LYS A 312 3.47 14.96 32.32
C LYS A 312 4.63 15.09 33.30
N GLN A 313 4.90 14.04 34.09
CA GLN A 313 6.05 14.02 35.02
C GLN A 313 7.38 14.07 34.28
N ALA A 314 7.57 13.30 33.22
CA ALA A 314 8.78 13.26 32.40
C ALA A 314 9.01 14.59 31.70
N LYS A 315 7.97 15.14 31.08
CA LYS A 315 8.04 16.41 30.34
C LYS A 315 8.14 17.65 31.23
N GLY A 316 7.67 17.55 32.47
CA GLY A 316 7.60 18.70 33.40
C GLY A 316 6.47 19.71 33.08
N LYS A 317 5.70 19.49 32.03
CA LYS A 317 4.55 20.29 31.60
C LYS A 317 3.45 19.41 30.98
N ASP A 318 2.28 19.97 30.76
CA ASP A 318 1.18 19.26 30.07
C ASP A 318 1.55 18.95 28.62
N VAL A 319 0.88 17.96 28.05
CA VAL A 319 0.94 17.69 26.61
C VAL A 319 0.52 18.92 25.84
N ALA A 320 1.15 19.16 24.70
CA ALA A 320 0.78 20.26 23.81
C ALA A 320 -0.70 20.13 23.34
N ASP A 321 -1.26 21.22 22.83
CA ASP A 321 -2.66 21.27 22.35
C ASP A 321 -2.83 20.52 21.01
N VAL A 322 -2.73 19.19 21.11
CA VAL A 322 -2.93 18.23 20.01
C VAL A 322 -3.77 17.05 20.52
N PRO A 323 -4.55 16.38 19.65
CA PRO A 323 -5.21 15.14 20.05
C PRO A 323 -4.18 14.12 20.53
N ALA A 324 -4.41 13.52 21.71
CA ALA A 324 -3.44 12.60 22.31
C ALA A 324 -4.09 11.33 22.87
N GLU A 325 -3.39 10.20 22.78
CA GLU A 325 -3.79 8.91 23.35
C GLU A 325 -2.62 8.35 24.17
N PHE A 326 -2.91 8.04 25.42
CA PHE A 326 -1.92 7.56 26.41
C PHE A 326 -2.11 6.10 26.74
N SER A 327 -1.07 5.46 27.25
CA SER A 327 -1.08 4.03 27.63
C SER A 327 -1.39 3.12 26.45
N VAL A 328 -0.96 3.54 25.25
CA VAL A 328 -1.15 2.77 24.00
C VAL A 328 -0.31 1.50 24.09
N THR A 329 -0.93 0.37 23.80
CA THR A 329 -0.24 -0.92 23.76
C THR A 329 0.56 -1.10 22.48
N ARG A 330 1.52 -2.02 22.46
CA ARG A 330 2.31 -2.33 21.26
C ARG A 330 1.47 -2.87 20.10
N ASP A 331 0.45 -3.66 20.40
CA ASP A 331 -0.47 -4.14 19.36
C ASP A 331 -1.23 -2.99 18.73
N GLN A 332 -1.65 -2.00 19.52
CA GLN A 332 -2.26 -0.77 19.03
C GLN A 332 -1.26 0.06 18.20
N PHE A 333 0.00 0.21 18.66
CA PHE A 333 1.05 0.83 17.86
C PHE A 333 1.20 0.15 16.51
N THR A 334 1.30 -1.18 16.49
CA THR A 334 1.42 -1.97 15.26
C THR A 334 0.22 -1.74 14.33
N ALA A 335 -1.00 -1.73 14.86
CA ALA A 335 -2.21 -1.52 14.10
C ALA A 335 -2.26 -0.09 13.49
N TYR A 336 -1.98 0.93 14.28
CA TYR A 336 -1.94 2.32 13.85
C TYR A 336 -0.85 2.58 12.81
N PHE A 337 0.32 1.98 12.97
CA PHE A 337 1.41 2.11 11.99
C PHE A 337 1.04 1.48 10.65
N ASN A 338 0.39 0.33 10.70
CA ASN A 338 -0.11 -0.32 9.48
C ASN A 338 -1.14 0.56 8.75
N GLU A 339 -2.08 1.16 9.47
CA GLU A 339 -3.09 2.07 8.91
C GLU A 339 -2.45 3.30 8.24
N ASP A 340 -1.50 3.95 8.91
CA ASP A 340 -0.84 5.13 8.36
C ASP A 340 0.03 4.81 7.14
N LEU A 341 0.80 3.72 7.20
CA LEU A 341 1.64 3.30 6.07
C LEU A 341 0.79 2.89 4.85
N GLU A 342 -0.34 2.21 5.06
CA GLU A 342 -1.30 1.87 4.00
C GLU A 342 -1.93 3.12 3.35
N ALA A 343 -2.09 4.18 4.13
CA ALA A 343 -2.54 5.48 3.63
C ALA A 343 -1.40 6.33 3.01
N GLY A 344 -0.18 5.79 2.89
CA GLY A 344 0.97 6.49 2.28
C GLY A 344 1.60 7.56 3.18
N ARG A 345 1.35 7.53 4.48
CA ARG A 345 1.87 8.50 5.45
C ARG A 345 3.07 7.94 6.21
N PRO A 346 4.26 8.54 6.10
CA PRO A 346 5.38 8.23 6.99
C PRO A 346 5.07 8.74 8.40
N ILE A 347 5.54 8.00 9.39
CA ILE A 347 5.25 8.21 10.81
C ILE A 347 6.48 8.79 11.49
N LEU A 348 6.36 9.97 12.08
CA LEU A 348 7.35 10.50 12.99
C LEU A 348 7.20 9.76 14.32
N MET A 349 8.26 9.09 14.76
CA MET A 349 8.22 8.26 15.96
C MET A 349 9.52 8.33 16.75
N GLY A 350 9.40 8.09 18.03
CA GLY A 350 10.54 8.07 18.92
C GLY A 350 10.25 7.34 20.22
N GLY A 351 11.02 7.66 21.21
CA GLY A 351 10.85 7.16 22.57
C GLY A 351 12.04 7.45 23.45
N GLU A 352 11.91 7.06 24.70
CA GLU A 352 12.95 7.20 25.71
C GLU A 352 13.36 5.83 26.27
N SER A 353 14.64 5.70 26.60
CA SER A 353 15.16 4.62 27.42
C SER A 353 15.94 5.16 28.61
N ASN A 354 16.03 4.36 29.68
CA ASN A 354 16.80 4.76 30.87
C ASN A 354 18.32 4.81 30.63
N SER A 355 18.81 4.18 29.57
CA SER A 355 20.23 4.05 29.27
C SER A 355 20.74 4.99 28.19
N SER A 356 19.87 5.45 27.27
CA SER A 356 20.30 6.11 26.03
C SER A 356 19.61 7.46 25.78
N GLY A 357 18.73 7.92 26.70
CA GLY A 357 17.95 9.13 26.53
C GLY A 357 16.83 9.01 25.51
N GLY A 358 16.37 10.14 24.96
CA GLY A 358 15.30 10.21 23.96
C GLY A 358 15.86 10.27 22.54
N HIS A 359 15.20 9.60 21.60
CA HIS A 359 15.55 9.61 20.17
C HIS A 359 14.30 9.64 19.31
N GLU A 360 14.41 10.33 18.15
CA GLU A 360 13.34 10.49 17.18
C GLU A 360 13.84 10.11 15.78
N PHE A 361 12.98 9.46 14.99
CA PHE A 361 13.27 8.98 13.64
C PHE A 361 11.96 8.78 12.85
N VAL A 362 12.04 8.25 11.64
CA VAL A 362 10.86 8.05 10.80
C VAL A 362 10.65 6.58 10.49
N CYS A 363 9.43 6.09 10.74
CA CYS A 363 8.94 4.83 10.19
C CYS A 363 8.22 5.13 8.87
N ASP A 364 8.69 4.54 7.76
CA ASP A 364 8.19 4.91 6.44
C ASP A 364 7.91 3.73 5.50
N GLY A 365 7.88 2.50 6.03
CA GLY A 365 7.57 1.31 5.25
C GLY A 365 7.44 0.06 6.11
N ARG A 366 7.15 -1.06 5.49
CA ARG A 366 7.13 -2.38 6.14
C ARG A 366 7.42 -3.50 5.16
N ASP A 367 8.02 -4.60 5.62
CA ASP A 367 8.16 -5.83 4.84
C ASP A 367 6.92 -6.73 4.94
N ALA A 368 6.87 -7.80 4.13
CA ALA A 368 5.76 -8.75 4.14
C ALA A 368 5.61 -9.55 5.46
N ASN A 369 6.58 -9.48 6.37
CA ASN A 369 6.53 -10.09 7.69
C ASN A 369 6.27 -9.07 8.80
N ASN A 370 5.77 -7.89 8.44
CA ASN A 370 5.42 -6.81 9.36
C ASN A 370 6.61 -6.28 10.19
N LYS A 371 7.82 -6.29 9.61
CA LYS A 371 8.95 -5.51 10.10
C LYS A 371 8.89 -4.12 9.48
N PHE A 372 9.00 -3.11 10.31
CA PHE A 372 8.85 -1.71 9.91
C PHE A 372 10.17 -1.14 9.42
N HIS A 373 10.14 -0.45 8.27
CA HIS A 373 11.30 0.27 7.76
C HIS A 373 11.50 1.55 8.54
N ILE A 374 12.73 1.74 9.05
CA ILE A 374 13.12 2.88 9.86
C ILE A 374 14.23 3.66 9.15
N ASN A 375 13.98 4.94 8.95
CA ASN A 375 14.98 5.93 8.58
C ASN A 375 15.46 6.64 9.84
N TRP A 376 16.69 6.38 10.23
CA TRP A 376 17.27 6.85 11.50
C TRP A 376 17.65 8.34 11.51
N GLY A 377 17.63 9.03 10.36
CA GLY A 377 18.10 10.44 10.25
C GLY A 377 19.62 10.58 10.35
N TRP A 378 20.38 9.60 9.85
CA TRP A 378 21.83 9.48 9.89
C TRP A 378 22.41 9.12 8.51
N GLU A 379 22.16 9.96 7.50
CA GLU A 379 22.63 9.78 6.10
C GLU A 379 22.27 8.42 5.48
N GLY A 380 21.17 7.80 5.95
CA GLY A 380 20.78 6.45 5.53
C GLY A 380 21.59 5.33 6.20
N SER A 381 22.55 5.68 7.08
CA SER A 381 23.33 4.67 7.81
C SER A 381 22.44 3.79 8.64
N SER A 382 22.53 2.48 8.41
CA SER A 382 21.77 1.45 9.12
C SER A 382 20.26 1.50 8.95
N ASN A 383 19.72 2.25 7.98
CA ASN A 383 18.31 2.13 7.63
C ASN A 383 17.96 0.67 7.34
N GLY A 384 16.71 0.28 7.59
CA GLY A 384 16.29 -1.11 7.40
C GLY A 384 14.99 -1.44 8.11
N TYR A 385 14.73 -2.73 8.24
CA TYR A 385 13.47 -3.27 8.72
C TYR A 385 13.62 -3.88 10.11
N PHE A 386 12.82 -3.42 11.07
CA PHE A 386 12.92 -3.78 12.48
C PHE A 386 11.54 -4.12 13.07
N LEU A 387 11.50 -5.06 14.00
CA LEU A 387 10.30 -5.28 14.81
C LEU A 387 10.09 -4.09 15.75
N LEU A 388 8.84 -3.69 15.97
CA LEU A 388 8.52 -2.71 17.02
C LEU A 388 8.79 -3.27 18.43
N SER A 389 8.80 -4.58 18.58
CA SER A 389 9.11 -5.26 19.85
C SER A 389 9.68 -6.65 19.60
N ALA A 390 10.67 -7.06 20.40
CA ALA A 390 11.22 -8.41 20.39
C ALA A 390 10.28 -9.45 21.01
N LEU A 391 9.24 -9.02 21.76
CA LEU A 391 8.32 -9.86 22.50
C LEU A 391 6.86 -9.64 22.12
N ASN A 392 6.02 -10.66 22.35
CA ASN A 392 4.58 -10.52 22.23
C ASN A 392 4.03 -9.82 23.50
N PRO A 393 3.20 -8.79 23.39
CA PRO A 393 3.05 -7.72 24.36
C PRO A 393 2.13 -7.98 25.55
N SER A 394 1.59 -9.15 25.76
CA SER A 394 0.70 -9.36 26.92
C SER A 394 1.49 -9.70 28.20
N GLY A 395 1.70 -8.69 29.05
CA GLY A 395 2.05 -8.91 30.47
C GLY A 395 3.42 -8.42 30.92
N TYR A 396 4.25 -7.82 30.07
CA TYR A 396 5.58 -7.34 30.48
C TYR A 396 5.60 -5.82 30.70
N ASN A 397 6.19 -5.38 31.82
CA ASN A 397 6.46 -3.96 32.11
C ASN A 397 7.85 -3.60 31.58
N PHE A 398 7.90 -2.83 30.50
CA PHE A 398 9.16 -2.33 29.96
C PHE A 398 9.45 -0.92 30.48
N SER A 399 10.74 -0.61 30.65
CA SER A 399 11.19 0.72 31.05
C SER A 399 11.30 1.70 29.90
N SER A 400 11.33 1.21 28.66
CA SER A 400 11.40 2.03 27.45
C SER A 400 10.02 2.34 26.89
N ASN A 401 9.80 3.59 26.51
CA ASN A 401 8.54 4.08 25.97
C ASN A 401 8.69 4.44 24.51
N LEU A 402 7.63 4.21 23.74
CA LEU A 402 7.49 4.71 22.39
C LEU A 402 6.45 5.83 22.36
N ASP A 403 6.62 6.74 21.46
CA ASP A 403 5.62 7.70 21.02
C ASP A 403 5.64 7.89 19.51
N ALA A 404 4.58 8.46 18.95
CA ALA A 404 4.50 8.72 17.52
C ALA A 404 3.41 9.75 17.18
N LEU A 405 3.53 10.35 16.00
CA LEU A 405 2.50 11.19 15.37
C LEU A 405 1.81 10.43 14.27
N LEU A 406 0.50 10.27 14.37
CA LEU A 406 -0.35 9.59 13.41
C LEU A 406 -1.16 10.56 12.56
N GLY A 407 -1.40 10.20 11.30
CA GLY A 407 -2.13 11.01 10.34
C GLY A 407 -1.38 12.28 9.94
N LEU A 408 -0.04 12.21 9.94
CA LEU A 408 0.81 13.35 9.62
C LEU A 408 0.87 13.56 8.10
N GLU A 409 0.10 14.53 7.63
CA GLU A 409 0.07 14.93 6.22
C GLU A 409 -0.32 16.41 6.08
N PRO A 410 -0.06 17.09 4.95
CA PRO A 410 -0.54 18.44 4.68
C PRO A 410 -2.05 18.57 4.94
N ASP A 411 -2.47 19.60 5.68
CA ASP A 411 -3.90 19.90 5.88
C ASP A 411 -4.44 20.70 4.68
N VAL A 412 -4.33 20.08 3.52
CA VAL A 412 -4.90 20.57 2.26
C VAL A 412 -6.06 19.67 1.89
N ALA A 413 -7.10 20.25 1.38
CA ALA A 413 -8.17 19.47 0.78
C ALA A 413 -7.55 18.60 -0.34
N ALA A 414 -7.83 17.30 -0.31
CA ALA A 414 -7.45 16.45 -1.44
C ALA A 414 -8.02 17.08 -2.73
N GLU A 415 -7.25 17.06 -3.79
CA GLU A 415 -7.70 17.53 -5.09
C GLU A 415 -7.84 16.33 -6.02
N TYR A 416 -8.87 16.37 -6.86
CA TYR A 416 -9.16 15.30 -7.80
C TYR A 416 -9.19 15.82 -9.22
N THR A 417 -8.72 14.99 -10.14
CA THR A 417 -8.74 15.26 -11.56
C THR A 417 -10.09 14.87 -12.15
N ILE A 418 -10.81 15.84 -12.70
CA ILE A 418 -12.12 15.63 -13.35
C ILE A 418 -12.02 15.97 -14.82
N ARG A 419 -12.47 15.05 -15.69
CA ARG A 419 -12.49 15.23 -17.14
C ARG A 419 -13.86 14.88 -17.71
N PHE A 420 -14.25 15.55 -18.79
CA PHE A 420 -15.49 15.30 -19.50
C PHE A 420 -15.20 14.88 -20.95
N PHE A 421 -15.95 13.90 -21.41
CA PHE A 421 -15.78 13.33 -22.75
C PHE A 421 -17.09 13.33 -23.51
N ASP A 422 -17.04 13.71 -24.76
CA ASP A 422 -18.13 13.61 -25.71
C ASP A 422 -17.64 12.86 -26.95
N ASN A 423 -18.39 11.85 -27.37
CA ASN A 423 -18.07 11.00 -28.52
C ASN A 423 -16.60 10.49 -28.51
N GLY A 424 -16.10 10.14 -27.32
CA GLY A 424 -14.74 9.65 -27.10
C GLY A 424 -13.65 10.71 -27.09
N GLN A 425 -13.99 11.99 -27.28
CA GLN A 425 -13.05 13.11 -27.22
C GLN A 425 -13.23 13.91 -25.94
N GLN A 426 -12.12 14.30 -25.30
CA GLN A 426 -12.22 15.19 -24.14
C GLN A 426 -12.76 16.55 -24.58
N ILE A 427 -13.75 17.05 -23.84
CA ILE A 427 -14.30 18.40 -24.01
C ILE A 427 -13.96 19.27 -22.80
N GLY A 428 -13.58 20.50 -23.07
CA GLY A 428 -13.06 21.40 -22.04
C GLY A 428 -11.66 21.00 -21.56
N GLU A 429 -11.16 21.72 -20.57
CA GLU A 429 -9.87 21.45 -19.95
C GLU A 429 -10.01 20.40 -18.83
N THR A 430 -8.92 19.71 -18.52
CA THR A 430 -8.83 18.90 -17.32
C THR A 430 -8.94 19.81 -16.10
N GLN A 431 -9.86 19.51 -15.19
CA GLN A 431 -10.08 20.28 -13.96
C GLN A 431 -9.40 19.59 -12.78
N VAL A 432 -8.69 20.36 -11.95
CA VAL A 432 -8.21 19.93 -10.65
C VAL A 432 -9.14 20.57 -9.62
N VAL A 433 -9.91 19.75 -8.93
CA VAL A 433 -11.03 20.19 -8.08
C VAL A 433 -10.79 19.74 -6.63
N PRO A 434 -10.81 20.65 -5.64
CA PRO A 434 -10.69 20.27 -4.25
C PRO A 434 -11.76 19.26 -3.83
N ALA A 435 -11.39 18.35 -2.93
CA ALA A 435 -12.29 17.33 -2.41
C ALA A 435 -13.57 17.97 -1.83
N GLY A 436 -14.69 17.47 -2.30
CA GLY A 436 -15.99 17.96 -1.87
C GLY A 436 -16.52 19.18 -2.63
N GLU A 437 -15.73 19.81 -3.49
CA GLU A 437 -16.17 20.90 -4.35
C GLU A 437 -16.76 20.36 -5.66
N GLN A 438 -17.53 21.22 -6.36
CA GLN A 438 -18.17 20.88 -7.63
C GLN A 438 -17.22 21.12 -8.81
N ALA A 439 -17.08 20.12 -9.67
CA ALA A 439 -16.48 20.34 -10.97
C ALA A 439 -17.42 21.18 -11.87
N GLN A 440 -16.85 22.00 -12.72
CA GLN A 440 -17.61 22.82 -13.66
C GLN A 440 -18.09 21.94 -14.83
N LYS A 441 -19.38 21.57 -14.81
CA LYS A 441 -20.01 20.82 -15.90
C LYS A 441 -19.96 21.64 -17.19
N PRO A 442 -19.50 21.06 -18.32
CA PRO A 442 -19.59 21.72 -19.62
C PRO A 442 -21.07 21.89 -20.07
N ALA A 443 -21.30 22.68 -21.07
CA ALA A 443 -22.62 22.74 -21.73
C ALA A 443 -22.99 21.34 -22.23
N ASP A 444 -24.29 21.01 -22.16
CA ASP A 444 -24.78 19.74 -22.67
C ASP A 444 -24.54 19.64 -24.18
N PRO A 445 -23.87 18.58 -24.65
CA PRO A 445 -23.51 18.48 -26.05
C PRO A 445 -24.74 18.20 -26.92
N THR A 446 -24.70 18.74 -28.14
CA THR A 446 -25.72 18.47 -29.13
C THR A 446 -25.23 17.38 -30.08
N PRO A 447 -25.91 16.24 -30.21
CA PRO A 447 -25.47 15.18 -31.11
C PRO A 447 -25.49 15.61 -32.56
N GLU A 448 -24.46 15.20 -33.29
CA GLU A 448 -24.36 15.50 -34.74
C GLU A 448 -25.47 14.84 -35.58
N CYS A 449 -26.10 13.79 -35.06
CA CYS A 449 -27.15 13.02 -35.74
C CYS A 449 -28.49 13.22 -35.03
N ALA A 450 -29.51 13.61 -35.76
CA ALA A 450 -30.86 13.84 -35.25
C ALA A 450 -31.55 12.58 -34.64
N ALA A 451 -31.02 11.38 -34.93
CA ALA A 451 -31.53 10.14 -34.37
C ALA A 451 -31.14 9.94 -32.88
N TYR A 452 -30.15 10.69 -32.43
CA TYR A 452 -29.67 10.60 -31.02
C TYR A 452 -30.18 11.79 -30.22
N THR A 453 -30.43 11.53 -28.95
CA THR A 453 -30.79 12.58 -27.97
C THR A 453 -29.84 12.48 -26.77
N PHE A 454 -29.20 13.60 -26.41
CA PHE A 454 -28.40 13.63 -25.17
C PHE A 454 -29.32 13.40 -23.97
N VAL A 455 -28.92 12.48 -23.07
CA VAL A 455 -29.72 12.12 -21.90
C VAL A 455 -29.01 12.38 -20.58
N GLY A 456 -27.71 12.59 -20.57
CA GLY A 456 -26.97 12.91 -19.35
C GLY A 456 -25.53 12.44 -19.38
N TRP A 457 -24.92 12.40 -18.19
CA TRP A 457 -23.51 12.05 -18.00
C TRP A 457 -23.39 10.75 -17.19
N TRP A 458 -22.38 9.95 -17.50
CA TRP A 458 -22.09 8.73 -16.80
C TRP A 458 -20.59 8.57 -16.51
N THR A 459 -20.22 7.72 -15.55
CA THR A 459 -18.84 7.52 -15.05
C THR A 459 -17.98 6.57 -15.89
N ALA A 460 -18.54 6.00 -16.94
CA ALA A 460 -17.85 5.10 -17.86
C ALA A 460 -18.45 5.21 -19.27
N PRO A 461 -17.68 4.90 -20.34
CA PRO A 461 -18.24 4.85 -21.68
C PRO A 461 -19.27 3.72 -21.79
N LEU A 462 -20.37 3.98 -22.50
CA LEU A 462 -21.39 2.98 -22.80
C LEU A 462 -21.33 2.59 -24.28
N PRO A 463 -21.27 1.30 -24.62
CA PRO A 463 -21.31 0.84 -26.00
C PRO A 463 -22.71 1.00 -26.61
N ALA A 464 -22.79 1.04 -27.93
CA ALA A 464 -24.05 1.21 -28.67
C ALA A 464 -25.11 0.12 -28.41
N SER A 465 -24.70 -1.03 -27.90
CA SER A 465 -25.57 -2.17 -27.59
C SER A 465 -26.20 -2.09 -26.18
N ASN A 466 -25.86 -1.07 -25.37
CA ASN A 466 -26.40 -0.95 -24.02
C ASN A 466 -27.88 -0.52 -24.03
N THR A 467 -28.76 -1.35 -23.51
CA THR A 467 -30.20 -1.09 -23.36
C THR A 467 -30.63 -0.70 -21.95
N SER A 468 -29.69 -0.70 -20.98
CA SER A 468 -29.99 -0.38 -19.59
C SER A 468 -29.92 1.12 -19.35
N ALA A 469 -31.03 1.74 -18.99
CA ALA A 469 -31.05 3.12 -18.50
C ALA A 469 -30.32 3.23 -17.16
N LYS A 470 -29.61 4.34 -16.94
CA LYS A 470 -28.92 4.65 -15.70
C LYS A 470 -29.59 5.83 -15.01
N THR A 471 -29.30 6.02 -13.73
CA THR A 471 -29.54 7.31 -13.08
C THR A 471 -28.39 8.23 -13.44
N TRP A 472 -28.64 9.14 -14.40
CA TRP A 472 -27.60 10.02 -14.93
C TRP A 472 -27.04 10.94 -13.85
N ILE A 473 -25.74 11.17 -13.92
CA ILE A 473 -25.04 12.02 -12.95
C ILE A 473 -25.50 13.49 -13.09
N THR A 474 -25.89 14.06 -11.99
CA THR A 474 -26.29 15.47 -11.87
C THR A 474 -25.43 16.21 -10.84
N ASP A 475 -24.74 15.49 -9.98
CA ASP A 475 -23.82 16.00 -8.98
C ASP A 475 -22.38 15.63 -9.36
N PHE A 476 -21.55 16.63 -9.67
CA PHE A 476 -20.15 16.48 -10.12
C PHE A 476 -19.18 16.79 -8.98
N LYS A 477 -19.58 16.49 -7.77
CA LYS A 477 -18.75 16.69 -6.58
C LYS A 477 -17.50 15.81 -6.64
N ALA A 478 -16.33 16.41 -6.51
CA ALA A 478 -15.05 15.71 -6.55
C ALA A 478 -14.83 14.88 -5.28
N THR A 479 -14.90 13.56 -5.39
CA THR A 479 -14.62 12.60 -4.30
C THR A 479 -13.49 11.64 -4.63
N LYS A 480 -13.11 11.60 -5.91
CA LYS A 480 -11.99 10.82 -6.48
C LYS A 480 -11.69 11.35 -7.88
N ASP A 481 -10.58 10.94 -8.48
CA ASP A 481 -10.34 11.13 -9.92
C ASP A 481 -11.45 10.48 -10.73
N GLN A 482 -12.07 11.22 -11.64
CA GLN A 482 -13.23 10.75 -12.38
C GLN A 482 -13.31 11.32 -13.78
N ASP A 483 -13.57 10.43 -14.73
CA ASP A 483 -13.98 10.77 -16.09
C ASP A 483 -15.49 10.66 -16.20
N TYR A 484 -16.12 11.63 -16.86
CA TYR A 484 -17.54 11.65 -17.18
C TYR A 484 -17.75 11.64 -18.68
N TYR A 485 -18.66 10.79 -19.14
CA TYR A 485 -18.97 10.58 -20.56
C TYR A 485 -20.38 11.07 -20.86
N ALA A 486 -20.52 11.86 -21.91
CA ALA A 486 -21.81 12.23 -22.45
C ALA A 486 -22.52 10.99 -23.00
N ILE A 487 -23.75 10.78 -22.59
CA ILE A 487 -24.56 9.63 -23.01
C ILE A 487 -25.75 10.11 -23.86
N TYR A 488 -25.97 9.36 -24.91
CA TYR A 488 -27.05 9.60 -25.88
C TYR A 488 -27.99 8.41 -25.91
N SER A 489 -29.29 8.68 -26.04
CA SER A 489 -30.27 7.65 -26.37
C SER A 489 -30.52 7.62 -27.88
N LEU A 490 -30.60 6.40 -28.40
CA LEU A 490 -31.11 6.11 -29.76
C LEU A 490 -32.34 5.20 -29.59
N THR A 491 -33.48 5.61 -30.12
CA THR A 491 -34.70 4.78 -30.10
C THR A 491 -34.90 4.16 -31.45
N GLU A 492 -34.89 2.84 -31.51
CA GLU A 492 -35.25 2.05 -32.70
C GLU A 492 -36.73 1.63 -32.63
N ASP A 493 -37.47 1.79 -33.71
CA ASP A 493 -38.92 1.49 -33.80
C ASP A 493 -39.20 -0.03 -33.87
N ALA A 494 -38.32 -0.90 -33.38
CA ALA A 494 -38.50 -2.33 -33.41
C ALA A 494 -38.97 -2.86 -32.03
N ILE A 495 -39.79 -3.91 -32.01
CA ILE A 495 -40.14 -4.65 -30.80
C ILE A 495 -38.85 -5.28 -30.25
N PRO A 496 -38.47 -5.05 -28.97
CA PRO A 496 -37.27 -5.63 -28.39
C PRO A 496 -37.30 -7.18 -28.50
N THR A 497 -36.24 -7.74 -29.06
CA THR A 497 -36.07 -9.21 -29.17
C THR A 497 -34.69 -9.58 -28.63
N LEU A 498 -34.62 -10.74 -27.99
CA LEU A 498 -33.33 -11.27 -27.53
C LEU A 498 -32.45 -11.62 -28.74
N THR A 499 -31.21 -11.21 -28.70
CA THR A 499 -30.19 -11.60 -29.67
C THR A 499 -29.38 -12.79 -29.17
N ASN A 500 -28.52 -13.34 -30.03
CA ASN A 500 -27.53 -14.36 -29.62
C ASN A 500 -26.21 -13.73 -29.18
N ASP A 501 -26.19 -12.41 -29.00
CA ASP A 501 -25.01 -11.64 -28.54
C ASP A 501 -25.07 -11.43 -27.03
N TYR A 502 -23.95 -11.60 -26.37
CA TYR A 502 -23.75 -11.42 -24.95
C TYR A 502 -22.62 -10.40 -24.74
N MET A 503 -22.92 -9.29 -24.09
CA MET A 503 -22.00 -8.22 -23.84
C MET A 503 -21.47 -8.24 -22.41
N LYS A 504 -20.17 -8.04 -22.24
CA LYS A 504 -19.52 -7.96 -20.94
C LYS A 504 -20.04 -6.80 -20.11
N ILE A 505 -20.46 -7.08 -18.89
CA ILE A 505 -20.83 -6.05 -17.90
C ILE A 505 -19.68 -5.81 -16.91
N THR A 506 -19.47 -4.55 -16.53
CA THR A 506 -18.35 -4.13 -15.69
C THR A 506 -18.78 -3.44 -14.40
N SER A 507 -20.09 -3.22 -14.21
CA SER A 507 -20.67 -2.60 -13.01
C SER A 507 -21.70 -3.50 -12.36
N ILE A 508 -21.78 -3.48 -11.03
CA ILE A 508 -22.83 -4.18 -10.27
C ILE A 508 -24.22 -3.66 -10.62
N GLU A 509 -24.33 -2.39 -11.06
CA GLU A 509 -25.57 -1.76 -11.47
C GLU A 509 -26.13 -2.29 -12.79
N ASP A 510 -25.30 -2.98 -13.60
CA ASP A 510 -25.72 -3.63 -14.84
C ASP A 510 -26.28 -5.03 -14.60
N LEU A 511 -26.08 -5.56 -13.39
CA LEU A 511 -26.62 -6.87 -13.00
C LEU A 511 -28.15 -6.77 -12.83
N SER A 512 -28.87 -7.58 -13.54
CA SER A 512 -30.34 -7.66 -13.46
C SER A 512 -30.80 -9.03 -13.95
N ASP A 513 -32.08 -9.33 -13.80
CA ASP A 513 -32.67 -10.55 -14.33
C ASP A 513 -32.47 -10.64 -15.84
N ALA A 514 -31.67 -11.58 -16.31
CA ALA A 514 -31.35 -11.83 -17.71
C ALA A 514 -30.57 -13.13 -17.87
N ASN A 515 -30.33 -13.49 -19.14
CA ASN A 515 -29.41 -14.57 -19.47
C ASN A 515 -27.97 -14.03 -19.54
N TYR A 516 -27.04 -14.85 -19.07
CA TYR A 516 -25.62 -14.52 -19.00
C TYR A 516 -24.74 -15.67 -19.48
N LEU A 517 -23.52 -15.31 -19.93
CA LEU A 517 -22.40 -16.24 -19.94
C LEU A 517 -21.50 -15.90 -18.75
N ILE A 518 -21.03 -16.92 -18.02
CA ILE A 518 -20.05 -16.81 -16.94
C ILE A 518 -18.71 -17.27 -17.50
N VAL A 519 -17.78 -16.36 -17.71
CA VAL A 519 -16.58 -16.60 -18.53
C VAL A 519 -15.31 -16.31 -17.74
N ALA A 520 -14.40 -17.26 -17.67
CA ALA A 520 -13.07 -17.07 -17.11
C ALA A 520 -12.07 -16.67 -18.20
N ASN A 521 -11.13 -15.80 -17.85
CA ASN A 521 -9.99 -15.48 -18.70
C ASN A 521 -8.71 -16.09 -18.13
N ASN A 522 -8.23 -17.14 -18.75
CA ASN A 522 -6.96 -17.75 -18.41
C ASN A 522 -5.87 -17.26 -19.38
N ASN A 523 -5.26 -16.13 -19.06
CA ASN A 523 -4.16 -15.53 -19.85
C ASN A 523 -4.50 -15.34 -21.34
N GLY A 524 -5.71 -14.87 -21.64
CA GLY A 524 -6.19 -14.64 -23.00
C GLY A 524 -6.98 -15.81 -23.60
N ALA A 525 -7.05 -16.97 -22.95
CA ALA A 525 -7.96 -18.04 -23.30
C ALA A 525 -9.25 -17.89 -22.48
N TYR A 526 -10.37 -17.68 -23.17
CA TYR A 526 -11.68 -17.47 -22.53
C TYR A 526 -12.47 -18.76 -22.50
N ASN A 527 -12.96 -19.10 -21.30
CA ASN A 527 -13.69 -20.36 -21.05
C ASN A 527 -15.03 -20.05 -20.38
N ALA A 528 -16.13 -20.26 -21.09
CA ALA A 528 -17.48 -20.14 -20.54
C ALA A 528 -17.85 -21.37 -19.71
N MET A 529 -18.47 -21.16 -18.54
CA MET A 529 -19.00 -22.24 -17.71
C MET A 529 -20.11 -22.96 -18.46
N SER A 530 -19.99 -24.28 -18.61
CA SER A 530 -21.00 -25.11 -19.26
C SER A 530 -21.71 -26.06 -18.27
N THR A 531 -22.86 -26.62 -18.68
CA THR A 531 -23.55 -27.67 -17.93
C THR A 531 -22.89 -29.03 -18.09
N GLU A 532 -21.89 -29.16 -18.93
CA GLU A 532 -21.16 -30.41 -19.14
C GLU A 532 -20.25 -30.73 -17.95
N TRP A 533 -20.26 -31.99 -17.54
CA TRP A 533 -19.42 -32.43 -16.44
C TRP A 533 -18.00 -32.72 -16.92
N LYS A 534 -17.01 -32.07 -16.29
CA LYS A 534 -15.60 -32.43 -16.48
C LYS A 534 -15.27 -33.76 -15.80
N ASP A 535 -15.89 -33.99 -14.63
CA ASP A 535 -15.90 -35.21 -13.85
C ASP A 535 -17.15 -35.20 -12.93
N THR A 536 -17.25 -36.09 -11.96
CA THR A 536 -18.43 -36.24 -11.10
C THR A 536 -18.80 -35.00 -10.27
N TYR A 537 -17.88 -34.05 -10.11
CA TYR A 537 -18.00 -32.98 -9.12
C TYR A 537 -17.72 -31.56 -9.65
N TYR A 538 -17.32 -31.42 -10.93
CA TYR A 538 -16.87 -30.15 -11.53
C TYR A 538 -17.43 -29.99 -12.94
N LEU A 539 -17.74 -28.75 -13.30
CA LEU A 539 -18.22 -28.47 -14.66
C LEU A 539 -17.06 -28.17 -15.62
N ALA A 540 -17.26 -28.52 -16.87
CA ALA A 540 -16.34 -28.21 -17.95
C ALA A 540 -16.46 -26.73 -18.34
N GLY A 541 -15.35 -26.14 -18.85
CA GLY A 541 -15.38 -24.89 -19.60
C GLY A 541 -15.48 -25.16 -21.09
N LYS A 542 -16.16 -24.31 -21.82
CA LYS A 542 -16.15 -24.25 -23.29
C LYS A 542 -15.43 -23.03 -23.77
N ASP A 543 -14.58 -23.19 -24.77
CA ASP A 543 -13.82 -22.08 -25.37
C ASP A 543 -14.79 -21.12 -26.06
N VAL A 544 -14.62 -19.83 -25.78
CA VAL A 544 -15.36 -18.74 -26.41
C VAL A 544 -14.37 -17.66 -26.83
N THR A 545 -14.74 -16.86 -27.82
CA THR A 545 -13.87 -15.79 -28.32
C THR A 545 -14.62 -14.46 -28.28
N PRO A 546 -14.35 -13.58 -27.31
CA PRO A 546 -14.89 -12.24 -27.30
C PRO A 546 -14.33 -11.42 -28.47
N SER A 547 -15.18 -10.63 -29.11
CA SER A 547 -14.81 -9.56 -30.04
C SER A 547 -15.44 -8.27 -29.56
N ASP A 548 -14.63 -7.26 -29.27
CA ASP A 548 -15.10 -5.97 -28.72
C ASP A 548 -16.01 -6.13 -27.49
N ASP A 549 -15.58 -6.99 -26.55
CA ASP A 549 -16.34 -7.37 -25.34
C ASP A 549 -17.72 -8.02 -25.60
N VAL A 550 -17.97 -8.56 -26.80
CA VAL A 550 -19.19 -9.31 -27.15
C VAL A 550 -18.84 -10.76 -27.51
N ILE A 551 -19.65 -11.68 -27.03
CA ILE A 551 -19.62 -13.10 -27.40
C ILE A 551 -20.95 -13.44 -28.07
N THR A 552 -20.92 -13.96 -29.31
CA THR A 552 -22.10 -14.46 -30.02
C THR A 552 -22.19 -15.97 -29.91
N THR A 553 -23.30 -16.49 -29.37
CA THR A 553 -23.51 -17.95 -29.19
C THR A 553 -24.99 -18.32 -29.16
N GLU A 554 -25.29 -19.52 -29.68
CA GLU A 554 -26.58 -20.21 -29.52
C GLU A 554 -26.45 -21.45 -28.62
N ASP A 555 -25.27 -21.68 -28.03
CA ASP A 555 -25.03 -22.88 -27.22
C ASP A 555 -25.73 -22.76 -25.85
N ALA A 556 -26.92 -23.35 -25.75
CA ALA A 556 -27.72 -23.36 -24.53
C ALA A 556 -26.98 -23.93 -23.29
N SER A 557 -25.94 -24.76 -23.51
CA SER A 557 -25.19 -25.34 -22.38
C SER A 557 -24.32 -24.36 -21.61
N ILE A 558 -24.03 -23.20 -22.17
CA ILE A 558 -23.24 -22.15 -21.53
C ILE A 558 -24.07 -20.92 -21.13
N ILE A 559 -25.38 -20.94 -21.39
CA ILE A 559 -26.29 -19.84 -21.07
C ILE A 559 -26.92 -20.09 -19.69
N TRP A 560 -26.79 -19.08 -18.82
CA TRP A 560 -27.25 -19.13 -17.43
C TRP A 560 -28.18 -17.95 -17.15
N ALA A 561 -29.43 -18.26 -16.77
CA ALA A 561 -30.32 -17.23 -16.24
C ALA A 561 -29.86 -16.82 -14.84
N ILE A 562 -29.61 -15.55 -14.65
CA ILE A 562 -29.34 -14.95 -13.34
C ILE A 562 -30.59 -14.18 -12.93
N GLN A 563 -31.06 -14.41 -11.71
CA GLN A 563 -32.12 -13.64 -11.05
C GLN A 563 -31.57 -12.98 -9.81
N GLU A 564 -31.78 -11.68 -9.69
CA GLU A 564 -31.31 -10.83 -8.59
C GLU A 564 -32.47 -10.54 -7.63
N ASN A 565 -32.25 -10.70 -6.34
CA ASN A 565 -33.22 -10.33 -5.31
C ASN A 565 -32.51 -9.89 -4.02
N GLY A 566 -32.56 -8.58 -3.76
CA GLY A 566 -32.07 -8.00 -2.51
C GLY A 566 -30.56 -8.17 -2.30
N GLY A 567 -29.76 -8.03 -3.35
CA GLY A 567 -28.29 -8.15 -3.33
C GLY A 567 -27.78 -9.60 -3.40
N GLN A 568 -28.69 -10.57 -3.59
CA GLN A 568 -28.34 -11.96 -3.81
C GLN A 568 -28.82 -12.42 -5.18
N ILE A 569 -28.09 -13.32 -5.81
CA ILE A 569 -28.46 -13.92 -7.10
C ILE A 569 -28.66 -15.43 -6.98
N THR A 570 -29.49 -15.95 -7.87
CA THR A 570 -29.52 -17.37 -8.23
C THR A 570 -29.04 -17.53 -9.66
N ILE A 571 -28.44 -18.69 -9.97
CA ILE A 571 -27.87 -19.01 -11.28
C ILE A 571 -28.53 -20.31 -11.74
N GLN A 572 -29.22 -20.27 -12.87
CA GLN A 572 -29.99 -21.42 -13.39
C GLN A 572 -29.71 -21.61 -14.89
N ASN A 573 -29.50 -22.86 -15.31
CA ASN A 573 -29.57 -23.21 -16.72
C ASN A 573 -30.95 -23.84 -17.00
N GLU A 574 -31.57 -23.49 -18.12
CA GLU A 574 -32.93 -23.94 -18.47
C GLU A 574 -33.11 -25.46 -18.46
N ALA A 575 -32.12 -26.19 -18.98
CA ALA A 575 -32.17 -27.64 -19.09
C ALA A 575 -31.63 -28.39 -17.86
N ALA A 576 -30.65 -27.79 -17.17
CA ALA A 576 -29.89 -28.45 -16.10
C ALA A 576 -30.30 -28.01 -14.67
N GLY A 577 -31.15 -26.97 -14.53
CA GLY A 577 -31.64 -26.49 -13.25
C GLY A 577 -30.67 -25.52 -12.55
N TYR A 578 -30.88 -25.32 -11.26
CA TYR A 578 -30.09 -24.38 -10.45
C TYR A 578 -28.67 -24.89 -10.20
N LEU A 579 -27.71 -23.95 -10.24
CA LEU A 579 -26.36 -24.17 -9.73
C LEU A 579 -26.37 -24.04 -8.20
N TYR A 580 -25.89 -25.05 -7.49
CA TYR A 580 -25.79 -25.03 -6.02
C TYR A 580 -24.57 -25.80 -5.52
N ILE A 581 -24.26 -25.60 -4.23
CA ILE A 581 -23.17 -26.30 -3.55
C ILE A 581 -23.71 -27.42 -2.69
N GLN A 582 -23.16 -28.62 -2.86
CA GLN A 582 -23.41 -29.74 -1.95
C GLN A 582 -22.13 -30.07 -1.19
N GLN A 583 -22.17 -29.90 0.12
CA GLN A 583 -21.07 -30.32 0.98
C GLN A 583 -21.13 -31.83 1.23
N SER A 584 -20.00 -32.52 1.04
CA SER A 584 -19.82 -33.94 1.36
C SER A 584 -18.50 -34.11 2.13
N GLY A 585 -18.57 -34.23 3.45
CA GLY A 585 -17.42 -34.22 4.33
C GLY A 585 -16.70 -32.86 4.26
N THR A 586 -15.44 -32.83 3.83
CA THR A 586 -14.64 -31.62 3.64
C THR A 586 -14.72 -31.05 2.22
N TYR A 587 -15.44 -31.69 1.30
CA TYR A 587 -15.53 -31.29 -0.09
C TYR A 587 -16.80 -30.47 -0.37
N TYR A 588 -16.69 -29.53 -1.29
CA TYR A 588 -17.75 -28.60 -1.72
C TYR A 588 -17.96 -28.82 -3.22
N ASN A 589 -18.91 -29.68 -3.55
CA ASN A 589 -19.14 -30.13 -4.92
C ASN A 589 -20.15 -29.23 -5.65
N ILE A 590 -19.91 -28.97 -6.94
CA ILE A 590 -20.93 -28.38 -7.80
C ILE A 590 -22.06 -29.40 -7.98
N LYS A 591 -23.31 -28.92 -7.98
CA LYS A 591 -24.49 -29.62 -8.36
C LYS A 591 -25.39 -28.79 -9.27
N LEU A 592 -26.12 -29.44 -10.11
CA LEU A 592 -27.17 -28.88 -10.96
C LEU A 592 -28.49 -29.64 -10.69
N GLY A 593 -29.61 -28.93 -10.62
CA GLY A 593 -30.94 -29.50 -10.38
C GLY A 593 -31.90 -28.55 -9.71
N ASP A 594 -32.99 -29.12 -9.15
CA ASP A 594 -34.08 -28.35 -8.55
C ASP A 594 -33.90 -28.07 -7.05
N ASP A 595 -32.79 -28.51 -6.46
CA ASP A 595 -32.47 -28.23 -5.05
C ASP A 595 -32.12 -26.74 -4.88
N GLN A 596 -32.94 -26.04 -4.09
CA GLN A 596 -32.76 -24.61 -3.82
C GLN A 596 -32.00 -24.35 -2.54
N THR A 597 -31.42 -25.37 -1.90
CA THR A 597 -30.50 -25.18 -0.77
C THR A 597 -29.13 -24.80 -1.31
N ALA A 598 -28.47 -23.81 -0.66
CA ALA A 598 -27.16 -23.32 -1.04
C ALA A 598 -27.00 -22.87 -2.52
N ASN A 599 -28.10 -22.40 -3.14
CA ASN A 599 -28.12 -21.89 -4.52
C ASN A 599 -28.07 -20.35 -4.63
N LYS A 600 -27.86 -19.66 -3.52
CA LYS A 600 -27.77 -18.19 -3.48
C LYS A 600 -26.32 -17.73 -3.40
N PHE A 601 -26.03 -16.68 -4.15
CA PHE A 601 -24.69 -16.07 -4.22
C PHE A 601 -24.79 -14.57 -4.05
N THR A 602 -23.74 -13.96 -3.49
CA THR A 602 -23.50 -12.51 -3.55
C THR A 602 -22.49 -12.21 -4.63
N CYS A 603 -22.58 -11.01 -5.22
CA CYS A 603 -21.68 -10.55 -6.25
C CYS A 603 -20.86 -9.37 -5.74
N GLU A 604 -19.56 -9.43 -5.97
CA GLU A 604 -18.61 -8.34 -5.76
C GLU A 604 -17.73 -8.23 -7.00
N ILE A 605 -17.16 -7.03 -7.24
CA ILE A 605 -16.21 -6.84 -8.34
C ILE A 605 -14.83 -6.52 -7.73
N ASP A 606 -13.85 -7.34 -8.07
CA ASP A 606 -12.45 -7.14 -7.74
C ASP A 606 -11.69 -6.62 -8.97
N ALA A 607 -10.81 -5.64 -8.79
CA ALA A 607 -10.08 -5.00 -9.88
C ALA A 607 -9.20 -5.96 -10.69
N THR A 608 -8.73 -7.07 -10.09
CA THR A 608 -7.82 -8.03 -10.72
C THR A 608 -8.48 -9.36 -11.05
N LYS A 609 -9.49 -9.76 -10.27
CA LYS A 609 -10.19 -11.05 -10.36
C LYS A 609 -11.54 -10.96 -11.02
N GLY A 610 -12.00 -9.76 -11.36
CA GLY A 610 -13.31 -9.54 -11.96
C GLY A 610 -14.46 -9.86 -10.99
N TRP A 611 -15.48 -10.57 -11.43
CA TRP A 611 -16.65 -10.89 -10.63
C TRP A 611 -16.38 -12.02 -9.63
N LEU A 612 -16.64 -11.76 -8.35
CA LEU A 612 -16.56 -12.73 -7.27
C LEU A 612 -17.98 -13.19 -6.91
N LEU A 613 -18.35 -14.37 -7.33
CA LEU A 613 -19.65 -14.98 -7.06
C LEU A 613 -19.55 -15.87 -5.81
N LYS A 614 -19.85 -15.31 -4.64
CA LYS A 614 -19.65 -15.95 -3.33
C LYS A 614 -20.93 -16.62 -2.84
N SER A 615 -20.82 -17.85 -2.36
CA SER A 615 -21.95 -18.54 -1.77
C SER A 615 -22.45 -17.89 -0.49
N VAL A 616 -23.75 -17.68 -0.37
CA VAL A 616 -24.37 -17.17 0.86
C VAL A 616 -24.32 -18.22 1.99
N THR A 617 -24.54 -19.48 1.67
CA THR A 617 -24.54 -20.59 2.64
C THR A 617 -23.14 -20.95 3.10
N TYR A 618 -22.16 -20.92 2.20
CA TYR A 618 -20.76 -21.24 2.46
C TYR A 618 -19.91 -20.01 2.12
N SER A 619 -19.88 -19.02 3.01
CA SER A 619 -19.32 -17.68 2.77
C SER A 619 -17.83 -17.65 2.43
N ASP A 620 -17.11 -18.73 2.71
CA ASP A 620 -15.69 -18.91 2.33
C ASP A 620 -15.54 -19.64 0.97
N ARG A 621 -16.60 -19.77 0.18
CA ARG A 621 -16.59 -20.42 -1.14
C ARG A 621 -17.09 -19.48 -2.22
N LEU A 622 -16.32 -19.40 -3.30
CA LEU A 622 -16.68 -18.66 -4.51
C LEU A 622 -16.59 -19.57 -5.75
N LEU A 623 -17.41 -19.25 -6.73
CA LEU A 623 -17.36 -19.90 -8.04
C LEU A 623 -16.14 -19.42 -8.80
N GLU A 624 -15.29 -20.36 -9.24
CA GLU A 624 -14.07 -20.03 -9.97
C GLU A 624 -13.75 -21.04 -11.07
N TYR A 625 -12.89 -20.63 -12.00
CA TYR A 625 -12.27 -21.53 -12.98
C TYR A 625 -10.86 -21.87 -12.53
N TYR A 626 -10.67 -23.14 -12.13
CA TYR A 626 -9.37 -23.64 -11.70
C TYR A 626 -8.49 -23.99 -12.91
N THR A 627 -7.51 -23.15 -13.18
CA THR A 627 -6.64 -23.23 -14.36
C THR A 627 -5.80 -24.51 -14.41
N GLY A 628 -5.31 -24.99 -13.26
CA GLY A 628 -4.49 -26.20 -13.15
C GLY A 628 -5.19 -27.51 -13.56
N LYS A 629 -6.53 -27.52 -13.63
CA LYS A 629 -7.37 -28.68 -14.03
C LYS A 629 -8.38 -28.32 -15.12
N THR A 630 -8.40 -27.07 -15.60
CA THR A 630 -9.32 -26.56 -16.62
C THR A 630 -10.77 -26.90 -16.35
N ARG A 631 -11.28 -26.48 -15.18
CA ARG A 631 -12.65 -26.82 -14.71
C ARG A 631 -13.23 -25.75 -13.81
N TRP A 632 -14.54 -25.65 -13.77
CA TRP A 632 -15.29 -24.81 -12.85
C TRP A 632 -15.55 -25.53 -11.53
N ALA A 633 -15.39 -24.83 -10.42
CA ALA A 633 -15.46 -25.37 -9.07
C ALA A 633 -15.79 -24.29 -8.03
N PHE A 634 -15.99 -24.71 -6.75
CA PHE A 634 -16.10 -23.80 -5.62
C PHE A 634 -14.86 -23.90 -4.73
N PHE A 635 -14.09 -22.81 -4.65
CA PHE A 635 -12.88 -22.74 -3.84
C PHE A 635 -12.87 -21.51 -2.93
N LYS A 636 -11.80 -21.33 -2.13
CA LYS A 636 -11.63 -20.21 -1.19
C LYS A 636 -11.07 -18.95 -1.84
N SER A 637 -10.45 -19.07 -2.99
CA SER A 637 -9.79 -17.96 -3.70
C SER A 637 -9.98 -18.11 -5.19
N ALA A 638 -10.13 -16.99 -5.90
CA ALA A 638 -10.19 -16.98 -7.36
C ALA A 638 -8.82 -17.25 -7.97
N ASP A 639 -8.76 -18.19 -8.94
CA ASP A 639 -7.56 -18.53 -9.71
C ASP A 639 -7.50 -17.68 -10.99
N ALA A 640 -8.51 -17.75 -11.85
CA ALA A 640 -8.63 -16.90 -13.03
C ALA A 640 -9.65 -15.78 -12.85
N PRO A 641 -9.48 -14.60 -13.50
CA PRO A 641 -10.52 -13.58 -13.55
C PRO A 641 -11.80 -14.11 -14.19
N VAL A 642 -12.95 -13.82 -13.57
CA VAL A 642 -14.28 -14.19 -14.05
C VAL A 642 -15.04 -12.95 -14.53
N TYR A 643 -15.68 -13.04 -15.67
CA TYR A 643 -16.48 -11.99 -16.28
C TYR A 643 -17.91 -12.46 -16.53
N LEU A 644 -18.87 -11.56 -16.38
CA LEU A 644 -20.26 -11.77 -16.76
C LEU A 644 -20.55 -11.08 -18.08
N TYR A 645 -21.11 -11.84 -19.02
CA TYR A 645 -21.58 -11.33 -20.31
C TYR A 645 -23.09 -11.47 -20.36
N LYS A 646 -23.80 -10.35 -20.40
CA LYS A 646 -25.26 -10.25 -20.38
C LYS A 646 -25.82 -10.30 -21.78
N GLN A 647 -26.91 -11.06 -22.01
CA GLN A 647 -27.60 -11.15 -23.29
C GLN A 647 -28.12 -9.78 -23.73
N VAL A 648 -27.88 -9.44 -25.00
CA VAL A 648 -28.28 -8.18 -25.60
C VAL A 648 -29.67 -8.31 -26.22
N MET A 649 -30.48 -7.25 -26.08
CA MET A 649 -31.75 -7.11 -26.79
C MET A 649 -31.56 -6.26 -28.06
N SER A 650 -32.16 -6.63 -29.18
CA SER A 650 -32.28 -5.79 -30.36
C SER A 650 -33.57 -4.98 -30.31
N GLY A 651 -33.55 -3.75 -30.80
CA GLY A 651 -34.70 -2.83 -30.76
C GLY A 651 -34.87 -2.12 -29.40
N GLY A 652 -35.80 -1.18 -29.34
CA GLY A 652 -36.04 -0.35 -28.15
C GLY A 652 -35.08 0.84 -28.04
N THR A 653 -34.94 1.39 -26.82
CA THR A 653 -34.04 2.50 -26.56
C THR A 653 -32.66 2.01 -26.18
N HIS A 654 -31.64 2.44 -26.91
CA HIS A 654 -30.23 2.17 -26.62
C HIS A 654 -29.56 3.43 -26.04
N TYR A 655 -28.58 3.23 -25.17
CA TYR A 655 -27.80 4.30 -24.53
C TYR A 655 -26.33 4.12 -24.86
N THR A 656 -25.69 5.13 -25.45
CA THR A 656 -24.29 5.06 -25.92
C THR A 656 -23.53 6.33 -25.63
N SER A 657 -22.23 6.21 -25.39
CA SER A 657 -21.30 7.36 -25.34
C SER A 657 -20.70 7.70 -26.70
N VAL A 658 -21.02 6.95 -27.75
CA VAL A 658 -20.50 7.18 -29.12
C VAL A 658 -21.66 7.35 -30.08
N VAL A 659 -21.71 8.51 -30.74
CA VAL A 659 -22.67 8.82 -31.79
C VAL A 659 -22.08 8.44 -33.15
N THR A 660 -22.72 7.55 -33.84
CA THR A 660 -22.31 7.14 -35.21
C THR A 660 -23.35 7.58 -36.20
N CYS A 661 -23.05 8.61 -36.98
CA CYS A 661 -23.91 9.04 -38.06
C CYS A 661 -23.74 8.14 -39.27
N SER A 662 -24.80 7.47 -39.67
CA SER A 662 -24.82 6.85 -41.00
C SER A 662 -24.70 7.97 -42.06
N PRO A 663 -23.86 7.83 -43.12
CA PRO A 663 -23.80 8.83 -44.19
C PRO A 663 -25.22 9.06 -44.72
N GLN A 664 -25.67 10.31 -44.72
CA GLN A 664 -26.97 10.68 -45.32
C GLN A 664 -27.02 10.18 -46.76
N GLY A 665 -27.92 9.24 -47.06
CA GLY A 665 -28.10 8.76 -48.42
C GLY A 665 -28.57 7.31 -48.56
N ILE A 666 -28.80 6.58 -47.47
CA ILE A 666 -29.49 5.30 -47.54
C ILE A 666 -30.88 5.49 -46.93
N GLU A 667 -31.87 5.82 -47.81
CA GLU A 667 -33.28 5.64 -47.45
C GLU A 667 -33.47 4.24 -46.83
N LYS A 668 -34.25 4.14 -45.72
CA LYS A 668 -34.70 2.86 -45.15
C LYS A 668 -35.21 1.97 -46.29
N VAL A 669 -34.37 1.06 -46.76
CA VAL A 669 -34.83 -0.02 -47.58
C VAL A 669 -35.63 -0.93 -46.64
N GLN A 670 -36.95 -0.89 -46.71
CA GLN A 670 -37.81 -1.90 -46.11
C GLN A 670 -37.20 -3.27 -46.41
N ARG A 671 -36.88 -4.02 -45.41
CA ARG A 671 -36.43 -5.41 -45.52
C ARG A 671 -37.62 -6.28 -46.00
N ASN A 672 -37.94 -6.17 -47.25
CA ASN A 672 -38.57 -7.28 -47.94
C ASN A 672 -37.46 -8.28 -48.20
N ASN A 673 -37.66 -9.55 -47.89
CA ASN A 673 -36.77 -10.72 -47.98
C ASN A 673 -35.95 -10.79 -49.28
N VAL A 674 -35.05 -9.89 -49.53
CA VAL A 674 -34.16 -9.90 -50.67
C VAL A 674 -32.79 -10.39 -50.24
N GLN A 675 -32.48 -11.63 -50.61
CA GLN A 675 -31.12 -12.16 -50.41
C GLN A 675 -30.13 -11.37 -51.25
N CYS A 676 -29.25 -10.61 -50.57
CA CYS A 676 -28.11 -9.96 -51.20
C CYS A 676 -26.84 -10.81 -50.93
N THR A 677 -26.17 -11.22 -51.99
CA THR A 677 -24.93 -12.00 -51.87
C THR A 677 -23.74 -11.13 -52.30
N LYS A 678 -22.71 -11.04 -51.53
CA LYS A 678 -21.45 -10.44 -51.92
C LYS A 678 -20.68 -11.39 -52.83
N ILE A 679 -20.29 -10.91 -54.02
CA ILE A 679 -19.51 -11.69 -54.99
C ILE A 679 -18.23 -10.96 -55.34
N ILE A 680 -17.16 -11.66 -55.61
CA ILE A 680 -15.93 -11.10 -56.20
C ILE A 680 -15.86 -11.52 -57.63
N ARG A 681 -15.86 -10.60 -58.58
CA ARG A 681 -15.70 -10.85 -60.00
C ARG A 681 -14.62 -9.89 -60.55
N ASP A 682 -13.67 -10.44 -61.24
CA ASP A 682 -12.53 -9.69 -61.82
C ASP A 682 -11.77 -8.83 -60.76
N GLY A 683 -11.65 -9.35 -59.51
CA GLY A 683 -10.98 -8.69 -58.39
C GLY A 683 -11.78 -7.54 -57.75
N GLN A 684 -13.01 -7.29 -58.18
CA GLN A 684 -13.91 -6.25 -57.63
C GLN A 684 -14.99 -6.89 -56.75
N LEU A 685 -15.23 -6.31 -55.56
CA LEU A 685 -16.34 -6.65 -54.70
C LEU A 685 -17.63 -6.09 -55.27
N LEU A 686 -18.58 -6.94 -55.50
CA LEU A 686 -19.89 -6.61 -56.12
C LEU A 686 -21.01 -7.20 -55.25
N ILE A 687 -22.20 -6.63 -55.35
CA ILE A 687 -23.42 -7.11 -54.66
C ILE A 687 -24.34 -7.71 -55.70
N LEU A 688 -24.65 -9.00 -55.54
CA LEU A 688 -25.68 -9.70 -56.33
C LEU A 688 -27.01 -9.57 -55.58
N ARG A 689 -28.01 -8.95 -56.24
CA ARG A 689 -29.36 -8.76 -55.71
C ARG A 689 -30.38 -9.05 -56.83
N ASP A 690 -31.33 -9.92 -56.55
CA ASP A 690 -32.40 -10.30 -57.52
C ASP A 690 -31.85 -10.66 -58.89
N GLY A 691 -30.76 -11.44 -58.94
CA GLY A 691 -30.08 -11.82 -60.17
C GLY A 691 -29.34 -10.69 -60.90
N GLN A 692 -29.29 -9.49 -60.36
CA GLN A 692 -28.59 -8.35 -60.92
C GLN A 692 -27.33 -8.02 -60.11
N VAL A 693 -26.27 -7.60 -60.77
CA VAL A 693 -24.98 -7.27 -60.15
C VAL A 693 -24.86 -5.76 -59.99
N TYR A 694 -24.45 -5.35 -58.79
CA TYR A 694 -24.24 -3.94 -58.47
C TYR A 694 -22.83 -3.72 -57.93
N THR A 695 -22.28 -2.53 -58.10
CA THR A 695 -21.06 -2.09 -57.40
C THR A 695 -21.37 -1.86 -55.94
N VAL A 696 -20.35 -1.77 -55.09
CA VAL A 696 -20.52 -1.41 -53.67
C VAL A 696 -21.10 -0.01 -53.46
N THR A 697 -21.06 0.85 -54.49
CA THR A 697 -21.69 2.17 -54.53
C THR A 697 -23.12 2.16 -55.08
N GLY A 698 -23.70 0.97 -55.34
CA GLY A 698 -25.08 0.80 -55.78
C GLY A 698 -25.33 0.97 -57.27
N GLN A 699 -24.31 1.13 -58.10
CA GLN A 699 -24.47 1.19 -59.57
C GLN A 699 -24.62 -0.22 -60.14
N ARG A 700 -25.64 -0.43 -60.99
CA ARG A 700 -25.86 -1.70 -61.71
C ARG A 700 -24.74 -1.88 -62.75
N LYS A 701 -24.11 -3.04 -62.77
CA LYS A 701 -23.14 -3.50 -63.79
C LYS A 701 -23.74 -4.39 -64.83
#